data_90ac88d0f0cc6aa5483500f465b92e90
#
_entry.id   90ac88d0f0cc6aa5483500f465b92e90
#
_cell.length_a   1.000
_cell.length_b   1.000
_cell.length_c   1.000
_cell.angle_alpha   90.00
_cell.angle_beta   90.00
_cell.angle_gamma   90.00
#
_symmetry.space_group_name_H-M   'P 1'
#
loop_
_entity.id
_entity.type
_entity.pdbx_description
1 polymer ?
#
loop_
_entity_poly.entity_id
_entity_poly.type
_entity_poly.pdbx_seq_one_letter_code
_entity_poly.pdbx_strand_id
1 'polypeptide(L)'
;MSTSRKKKSSKRRKKSAGGFSRQRKQEVLGILLMALATLLALAIVTHSTADDALLNGAEQTALFEPGDNRVDNVLGPVGAVVSKALVTDLLGYPTLLLVAILMAWGWVLLRQKTVVFLPLFTGLAFAGTVFLACFFGWFELHTEADLDSFSGAIGLGVSGWLTSLVKPVGSFIVLSVSVLVTALLVYDRDIQTSLDRVENLALGVREGFAGRWADFRAGSAERKALRAQAREEAHAAREARLAERAAARDAAVATPKPARKKPARPTPEPTPDPRIAPIRPALPTAVAPDVEELDPTLDALVDERRGAAPPLTNRPEPSEEPPTVIAEIAGAGEPALHVHGQQEEASADLDAAGGTTVAPSLPYDFPSIELLEQSASDQEIDLDEIEDNKQILLDKLETYNIEITEIDAVVGPTVTRYELTPAPGIKISRITALEDDLAMALAAPGIRIIAPIPGKSSIGVEIPNRTREMVRLRQTLATAKFRDAGRGGGMALPVPIGKTIEGGVFIEDLAKMPHLLVAGATGSGKSVGVNAMIVGLLYAKHPADLKFVMIDPKKIELNGYSALLNHFSAMPEDAEEPVITDFSQAAAVLRSCEREMEIRYDLLAEAGVRGITEYNEKFAAGKLSDLGGAHRHLPYIVVIVDELADLMMTSAKEVEAPIARLAQMARAVGIHLVLATQRPSVDVITGLIKANFPSRMAYQTSSKIDSRTIIDGGGAQQLVGNGDLLYMNGSRMSRLQGPFVSVDEVDAVAGFIAAQGGAGPYLLPPMEPEAEVPDGAAGNVSGDVDELFEEAARVIVRSQQGSVSLLQRKLSVGYTRAARLVDQLEEAGIVGAFEGSKARAVLVPSEGELERMLHGETALPDLDV
;
A
#
# COMPACT_ATOMS: atom_id res chain seq x y z
N MET A 1 75.87 12.40 -0.51
CA MET A 1 75.96 11.88 0.88
C MET A 1 74.63 12.24 1.50
N SER A 2 73.73 11.43 1.91
CA SER A 2 73.65 10.08 2.40
C SER A 2 72.30 9.51 2.08
N THR A 3 72.24 8.31 1.55
CA THR A 3 71.02 7.56 1.16
C THR A 3 70.41 6.90 2.41
N SER A 4 69.07 7.13 2.67
CA SER A 4 68.36 6.34 3.66
C SER A 4 67.33 5.43 2.96
N ARG A 5 67.68 4.14 2.91
CA ARG A 5 66.83 3.04 2.46
C ARG A 5 65.76 2.72 3.50
N LYS A 6 64.47 2.97 3.22
CA LYS A 6 63.35 2.41 4.01
C LYS A 6 63.11 0.94 3.65
N LYS A 7 63.33 0.04 4.62
CA LYS A 7 62.98 -1.38 4.57
C LYS A 7 61.45 -1.57 4.53
N LYS A 8 60.93 -2.21 3.48
CA LYS A 8 59.62 -2.79 3.44
C LYS A 8 59.54 -4.07 4.28
N SER A 9 58.86 -4.07 5.41
CA SER A 9 58.54 -5.27 6.15
C SER A 9 57.39 -6.01 5.48
N SER A 10 57.68 -7.22 4.94
CA SER A 10 56.70 -8.16 4.46
C SER A 10 55.98 -8.79 5.65
N LYS A 11 54.73 -8.45 5.90
CA LYS A 11 53.82 -9.16 6.79
C LYS A 11 53.49 -10.54 6.19
N ARG A 12 54.18 -11.59 6.66
CA ARG A 12 53.79 -12.98 6.43
C ARG A 12 52.37 -13.22 6.93
N ARG A 13 51.39 -13.41 6.02
CA ARG A 13 50.07 -13.94 6.32
C ARG A 13 50.23 -15.35 6.89
N LYS A 14 49.94 -15.53 8.17
CA LYS A 14 49.74 -16.84 8.78
C LYS A 14 48.56 -17.52 8.07
N LYS A 15 48.79 -18.62 7.34
CA LYS A 15 47.75 -19.56 6.94
C LYS A 15 47.12 -20.12 8.21
N SER A 16 45.89 -19.79 8.52
CA SER A 16 45.10 -20.45 9.56
C SER A 16 44.72 -21.84 9.03
N ALA A 17 44.95 -22.83 9.89
CA ALA A 17 44.62 -24.22 9.64
C ALA A 17 43.12 -24.40 9.32
N GLY A 18 42.81 -25.36 8.41
CA GLY A 18 41.55 -25.80 7.88
C GLY A 18 40.29 -25.76 8.76
N GLY A 19 39.61 -24.64 8.76
CA GLY A 19 38.22 -24.54 9.22
C GLY A 19 37.29 -24.38 7.99
N PHE A 20 36.22 -25.14 7.95
CA PHE A 20 35.19 -24.98 6.91
C PHE A 20 34.74 -23.52 6.79
N SER A 21 34.58 -23.00 5.55
CA SER A 21 34.05 -21.66 5.32
C SER A 21 32.67 -21.53 5.98
N ARG A 22 32.28 -20.30 6.40
CA ARG A 22 30.97 -20.04 7.02
C ARG A 22 29.83 -20.59 6.17
N GLN A 23 29.96 -20.49 4.88
CA GLN A 23 29.01 -20.98 3.88
C GLN A 23 28.84 -22.50 3.94
N ARG A 24 29.95 -23.25 3.90
CA ARG A 24 29.93 -24.72 4.05
C ARG A 24 29.37 -25.21 5.38
N LYS A 25 29.56 -24.44 6.47
CA LYS A 25 28.95 -24.75 7.77
C LYS A 25 27.41 -24.61 7.73
N GLN A 26 26.92 -23.62 7.04
CA GLN A 26 25.46 -23.41 6.85
C GLN A 26 24.85 -24.50 5.96
N GLU A 27 25.50 -24.90 4.88
CA GLU A 27 25.05 -26.00 4.02
C GLU A 27 24.99 -27.34 4.78
N VAL A 28 26.04 -27.67 5.55
CA VAL A 28 26.06 -28.88 6.37
C VAL A 28 24.98 -28.83 7.45
N LEU A 29 24.79 -27.69 8.12
CA LEU A 29 23.72 -27.52 9.10
C LEU A 29 22.34 -27.66 8.46
N GLY A 30 22.13 -27.11 7.26
CA GLY A 30 20.89 -27.27 6.50
C GLY A 30 20.56 -28.73 6.20
N ILE A 31 21.55 -29.51 5.75
CA ILE A 31 21.39 -30.96 5.49
C ILE A 31 21.05 -31.71 6.78
N LEU A 32 21.75 -31.41 7.87
CA LEU A 32 21.52 -32.05 9.17
C LEU A 32 20.11 -31.73 9.72
N LEU A 33 19.64 -30.48 9.59
CA LEU A 33 18.27 -30.10 9.99
C LEU A 33 17.21 -30.80 9.16
N MET A 34 17.40 -30.93 7.84
CA MET A 34 16.47 -31.67 6.97
C MET A 34 16.44 -33.17 7.30
N ALA A 35 17.60 -33.77 7.56
CA ALA A 35 17.68 -35.16 7.98
C ALA A 35 16.99 -35.38 9.34
N LEU A 36 17.22 -34.47 10.31
CA LEU A 36 16.54 -34.53 11.60
C LEU A 36 15.03 -34.35 11.46
N ALA A 37 14.57 -33.40 10.66
CA ALA A 37 13.15 -33.19 10.40
C ALA A 37 12.50 -34.42 9.76
N THR A 38 13.21 -35.09 8.84
CA THR A 38 12.72 -36.32 8.21
C THR A 38 12.61 -37.48 9.22
N LEU A 39 13.59 -37.61 10.11
CA LEU A 39 13.56 -38.64 11.15
C LEU A 39 12.43 -38.36 12.16
N LEU A 40 12.25 -37.10 12.58
CA LEU A 40 11.15 -36.73 13.47
C LEU A 40 9.77 -36.92 12.83
N ALA A 41 9.61 -36.57 11.55
CA ALA A 41 8.38 -36.83 10.82
C ALA A 41 8.06 -38.32 10.78
N LEU A 42 9.06 -39.17 10.49
CA LEU A 42 8.89 -40.60 10.41
C LEU A 42 8.52 -41.20 11.78
N ALA A 43 9.19 -40.74 12.86
CA ALA A 43 8.86 -41.16 14.23
C ALA A 43 7.40 -40.85 14.59
N ILE A 44 6.94 -39.61 14.30
CA ILE A 44 5.58 -39.14 14.63
C ILE A 44 4.53 -39.88 13.78
N VAL A 45 4.75 -40.02 12.47
CA VAL A 45 3.79 -40.67 11.55
C VAL A 45 3.61 -42.15 11.85
N THR A 46 4.68 -42.81 12.36
CA THR A 46 4.65 -44.23 12.77
C THR A 46 4.47 -44.43 14.25
N HIS A 47 3.89 -43.45 14.94
CA HIS A 47 3.52 -43.55 16.36
C HIS A 47 2.48 -44.65 16.58
N SER A 48 2.65 -45.45 17.63
CA SER A 48 1.72 -46.50 18.03
C SER A 48 1.44 -46.43 19.54
N THR A 49 0.17 -46.47 19.91
CA THR A 49 -0.25 -46.49 21.33
C THR A 49 0.18 -47.82 22.01
N ALA A 50 0.42 -48.88 21.23
CA ALA A 50 0.98 -50.12 21.76
C ALA A 50 2.44 -49.90 22.26
N ASP A 51 3.23 -49.11 21.53
CA ASP A 51 4.58 -48.77 21.95
C ASP A 51 4.58 -47.92 23.24
N ASP A 52 3.62 -47.02 23.39
CA ASP A 52 3.47 -46.21 24.58
C ASP A 52 3.16 -47.06 25.82
N ALA A 53 2.33 -48.10 25.67
CA ALA A 53 2.04 -49.05 26.72
C ALA A 53 3.30 -49.86 27.16
N LEU A 54 4.12 -50.23 26.18
CA LEU A 54 5.41 -50.91 26.45
C LEU A 54 6.40 -50.00 27.17
N LEU A 55 6.47 -48.74 26.77
CA LEU A 55 7.36 -47.75 27.37
C LEU A 55 6.95 -47.32 28.77
N ASN A 56 5.68 -47.48 29.15
CA ASN A 56 5.17 -47.22 30.51
C ASN A 56 5.31 -48.43 31.46
N GLY A 57 5.64 -49.63 30.91
CA GLY A 57 5.81 -50.83 31.68
C GLY A 57 7.17 -50.93 32.43
N ALA A 58 7.26 -51.90 33.34
CA ALA A 58 8.44 -52.13 34.19
C ALA A 58 9.70 -52.61 33.42
N GLU A 59 9.61 -52.91 32.13
CA GLU A 59 10.67 -53.51 31.30
C GLU A 59 11.34 -52.50 30.33
N GLN A 60 11.36 -51.20 30.66
CA GLN A 60 11.93 -50.16 29.78
C GLN A 60 13.37 -50.40 29.31
N THR A 61 14.18 -51.07 30.16
CA THR A 61 15.59 -51.34 29.84
C THR A 61 15.76 -52.49 28.85
N ALA A 62 14.82 -53.42 28.77
CA ALA A 62 14.86 -54.57 27.86
C ALA A 62 14.51 -54.18 26.40
N LEU A 63 13.84 -53.03 26.17
CA LEU A 63 13.50 -52.54 24.84
C LEU A 63 14.71 -52.10 24.00
N PHE A 64 15.85 -51.83 24.64
CA PHE A 64 17.09 -51.37 23.97
C PHE A 64 18.09 -52.51 23.72
N GLU A 65 17.73 -53.77 24.05
CA GLU A 65 18.60 -54.91 23.76
C GLU A 65 18.59 -55.27 22.28
N PRO A 66 19.76 -55.55 21.69
CA PRO A 66 19.83 -55.87 20.27
C PRO A 66 19.13 -57.20 19.96
N GLY A 67 18.09 -57.16 19.11
CA GLY A 67 17.37 -58.33 18.59
C GLY A 67 15.92 -58.47 19.02
N ASP A 68 15.39 -57.57 19.88
CA ASP A 68 14.01 -57.59 20.25
C ASP A 68 13.17 -56.62 19.41
N ASN A 69 12.37 -57.15 18.51
CA ASN A 69 11.57 -56.43 17.53
C ASN A 69 10.12 -56.24 18.04
N ARG A 70 9.93 -55.81 19.27
CA ARG A 70 8.61 -55.63 19.91
C ARG A 70 7.97 -54.27 19.69
N VAL A 71 8.69 -53.35 19.04
CA VAL A 71 8.29 -51.94 18.83
C VAL A 71 7.79 -51.79 17.41
N ASP A 72 6.58 -51.21 17.28
CA ASP A 72 5.95 -50.98 15.96
C ASP A 72 6.51 -49.76 15.22
N ASN A 73 7.16 -48.82 15.93
CA ASN A 73 7.71 -47.61 15.32
C ASN A 73 8.85 -47.97 14.34
N VAL A 74 8.80 -47.42 13.12
CA VAL A 74 9.79 -47.73 12.04
C VAL A 74 11.23 -47.38 12.42
N LEU A 75 11.44 -46.38 13.34
CA LEU A 75 12.76 -46.02 13.86
C LEU A 75 13.15 -46.82 15.12
N GLY A 76 12.42 -47.88 15.43
CA GLY A 76 12.63 -48.74 16.58
C GLY A 76 12.43 -48.05 17.93
N PRO A 77 13.10 -48.54 19.00
CA PRO A 77 12.88 -48.00 20.35
C PRO A 77 13.14 -46.47 20.48
N VAL A 78 14.12 -45.94 19.74
CA VAL A 78 14.42 -44.50 19.75
C VAL A 78 13.27 -43.72 19.12
N GLY A 79 12.70 -44.22 17.99
CA GLY A 79 11.53 -43.62 17.35
C GLY A 79 10.31 -43.65 18.28
N ALA A 80 10.07 -44.77 18.97
CA ALA A 80 8.97 -44.89 19.92
C ALA A 80 9.06 -43.90 21.10
N VAL A 81 10.25 -43.74 21.68
CA VAL A 81 10.47 -42.78 22.76
C VAL A 81 10.25 -41.35 22.30
N VAL A 82 10.76 -40.98 21.10
CA VAL A 82 10.61 -39.65 20.52
C VAL A 82 9.15 -39.39 20.15
N SER A 83 8.45 -40.34 19.53
CA SER A 83 7.06 -40.18 19.15
C SER A 83 6.17 -40.06 20.37
N LYS A 84 6.37 -40.86 21.41
CA LYS A 84 5.66 -40.74 22.70
C LYS A 84 5.82 -39.35 23.27
N ALA A 85 7.06 -38.86 23.39
CA ALA A 85 7.34 -37.56 23.98
C ALA A 85 6.65 -36.42 23.20
N LEU A 86 6.57 -36.49 21.85
CA LEU A 86 6.02 -35.44 21.02
C LEU A 86 4.50 -35.56 20.84
N VAL A 87 3.98 -36.78 20.72
CA VAL A 87 2.56 -37.04 20.44
C VAL A 87 1.78 -37.19 21.76
N THR A 88 2.18 -38.07 22.65
CA THR A 88 1.40 -38.37 23.86
C THR A 88 1.70 -37.37 24.97
N ASP A 89 2.98 -37.08 25.27
CA ASP A 89 3.37 -36.27 26.42
C ASP A 89 3.35 -34.75 26.14
N LEU A 90 3.40 -34.28 24.86
CA LEU A 90 3.43 -32.87 24.52
C LEU A 90 2.15 -32.41 23.80
N LEU A 91 2.17 -32.27 22.46
CA LEU A 91 1.19 -31.51 21.67
C LEU A 91 0.44 -32.35 20.62
N GLY A 92 0.62 -33.65 20.60
CA GLY A 92 -0.04 -34.53 19.62
C GLY A 92 0.51 -34.42 18.20
N TYR A 93 -0.22 -35.03 17.25
CA TYR A 93 0.11 -34.94 15.81
C TYR A 93 0.26 -33.52 15.25
N PRO A 94 -0.40 -32.46 15.76
CA PRO A 94 -0.11 -31.07 15.38
C PRO A 94 1.37 -30.70 15.41
N THR A 95 2.23 -31.38 16.18
CA THR A 95 3.69 -31.21 16.23
C THR A 95 4.34 -31.37 14.83
N LEU A 96 3.70 -32.08 13.89
CA LEU A 96 4.14 -32.15 12.50
C LEU A 96 4.28 -30.78 11.82
N LEU A 97 3.53 -29.75 12.24
CA LEU A 97 3.69 -28.38 11.76
C LEU A 97 5.08 -27.82 12.13
N LEU A 98 5.57 -28.11 13.33
CA LEU A 98 6.90 -27.69 13.78
C LEU A 98 8.00 -28.43 13.00
N VAL A 99 7.79 -29.71 12.71
CA VAL A 99 8.71 -30.50 11.88
C VAL A 99 8.76 -29.96 10.44
N ALA A 100 7.61 -29.57 9.88
CA ALA A 100 7.57 -28.93 8.55
C ALA A 100 8.35 -27.59 8.51
N ILE A 101 8.26 -26.78 9.57
CA ILE A 101 9.05 -25.54 9.69
C ILE A 101 10.54 -25.85 9.85
N LEU A 102 10.89 -26.88 10.61
CA LEU A 102 12.30 -27.30 10.75
C LEU A 102 12.88 -27.74 9.39
N MET A 103 12.09 -28.46 8.58
CA MET A 103 12.44 -28.81 7.18
C MET A 103 12.65 -27.55 6.33
N ALA A 104 11.75 -26.56 6.44
CA ALA A 104 11.85 -25.29 5.71
C ALA A 104 13.12 -24.50 6.11
N TRP A 105 13.47 -24.44 7.38
CA TRP A 105 14.73 -23.85 7.86
C TRP A 105 15.95 -24.56 7.28
N GLY A 106 15.96 -25.92 7.29
CA GLY A 106 17.02 -26.73 6.68
C GLY A 106 17.19 -26.40 5.19
N TRP A 107 16.09 -26.31 4.44
CA TRP A 107 16.08 -25.96 3.02
C TRP A 107 16.60 -24.55 2.74
N VAL A 108 16.18 -23.55 3.53
CA VAL A 108 16.61 -22.16 3.39
C VAL A 108 18.12 -22.02 3.66
N LEU A 109 18.64 -22.69 4.70
CA LEU A 109 20.06 -22.70 5.01
C LEU A 109 20.88 -23.38 3.91
N LEU A 110 20.37 -24.49 3.35
CA LEU A 110 21.03 -25.22 2.25
C LEU A 110 21.09 -24.35 0.98
N ARG A 111 20.01 -23.64 0.65
CA ARG A 111 19.90 -22.77 -0.53
C ARG A 111 20.51 -21.38 -0.33
N GLN A 112 20.95 -21.04 0.87
CA GLN A 112 21.53 -19.73 1.25
C GLN A 112 20.63 -18.53 0.88
N LYS A 113 19.33 -18.74 0.86
CA LYS A 113 18.34 -17.68 0.62
C LYS A 113 17.99 -16.99 1.93
N THR A 114 17.96 -15.66 1.93
CA THR A 114 17.39 -14.89 3.03
C THR A 114 15.89 -14.83 2.87
N VAL A 115 15.15 -15.55 3.71
CA VAL A 115 13.69 -15.51 3.76
C VAL A 115 13.29 -14.72 5.00
N VAL A 116 12.99 -13.43 4.82
CA VAL A 116 12.68 -12.47 5.91
C VAL A 116 11.45 -12.91 6.73
N PHE A 117 10.54 -13.67 6.13
CA PHE A 117 9.29 -14.09 6.78
C PHE A 117 9.36 -15.41 7.54
N LEU A 118 10.44 -16.20 7.39
CA LEU A 118 10.53 -17.52 8.02
C LEU A 118 10.45 -17.49 9.56
N PRO A 119 11.04 -16.50 10.27
CA PRO A 119 10.85 -16.35 11.73
C PRO A 119 9.38 -16.12 12.13
N LEU A 120 8.64 -15.32 11.37
CA LEU A 120 7.20 -15.08 11.61
C LEU A 120 6.40 -16.39 11.42
N PHE A 121 6.63 -17.11 10.33
CA PHE A 121 5.99 -18.41 10.09
C PHE A 121 6.34 -19.43 11.18
N THR A 122 7.56 -19.38 11.75
CA THR A 122 7.94 -20.24 12.87
C THR A 122 7.07 -19.94 14.10
N GLY A 123 6.86 -18.67 14.43
CA GLY A 123 5.98 -18.26 15.53
C GLY A 123 4.52 -18.67 15.30
N LEU A 124 4.00 -18.47 14.08
CA LEU A 124 2.64 -18.87 13.72
C LEU A 124 2.44 -20.38 13.71
N ALA A 125 3.42 -21.15 13.25
CA ALA A 125 3.37 -22.61 13.29
C ALA A 125 3.36 -23.13 14.73
N PHE A 126 4.16 -22.52 15.61
CA PHE A 126 4.16 -22.86 17.03
C PHE A 126 2.79 -22.57 17.68
N ALA A 127 2.25 -21.35 17.47
CA ALA A 127 0.92 -20.99 17.97
C ALA A 127 -0.18 -21.92 17.41
N GLY A 128 -0.13 -22.20 16.10
CA GLY A 128 -1.05 -23.10 15.42
C GLY A 128 -0.99 -24.52 15.97
N THR A 129 0.20 -25.03 16.26
CA THR A 129 0.38 -26.33 16.90
C THR A 129 -0.30 -26.39 18.25
N VAL A 130 -0.07 -25.38 19.10
CA VAL A 130 -0.66 -25.31 20.46
C VAL A 130 -2.19 -25.18 20.38
N PHE A 131 -2.70 -24.25 19.58
CA PHE A 131 -4.15 -24.04 19.47
C PHE A 131 -4.87 -25.24 18.87
N LEU A 132 -4.25 -25.92 17.91
CA LEU A 132 -4.84 -27.10 17.31
C LEU A 132 -4.85 -28.28 18.28
N ALA A 133 -3.77 -28.48 19.05
CA ALA A 133 -3.73 -29.48 20.12
C ALA A 133 -4.81 -29.22 21.19
N CYS A 134 -4.95 -27.96 21.63
CA CYS A 134 -5.99 -27.57 22.57
C CYS A 134 -7.40 -27.75 21.99
N PHE A 135 -7.60 -27.48 20.71
CA PHE A 135 -8.87 -27.67 20.05
C PHE A 135 -9.27 -29.16 20.02
N PHE A 136 -8.38 -30.07 19.71
CA PHE A 136 -8.63 -31.51 19.78
C PHE A 136 -8.84 -31.96 21.23
N GLY A 137 -8.06 -31.43 22.19
CA GLY A 137 -8.24 -31.73 23.59
C GLY A 137 -9.61 -31.29 24.15
N TRP A 138 -10.21 -30.23 23.61
CA TRP A 138 -11.58 -29.84 23.95
C TRP A 138 -12.59 -30.87 23.46
N PHE A 139 -12.45 -31.39 22.22
CA PHE A 139 -13.34 -32.45 21.73
C PHE A 139 -13.23 -33.71 22.54
N GLU A 140 -12.02 -34.11 22.89
CA GLU A 140 -11.77 -35.30 23.74
C GLU A 140 -12.43 -35.19 25.09
N LEU A 141 -12.40 -34.03 25.76
CA LEU A 141 -13.05 -33.76 27.03
C LEU A 141 -14.57 -33.73 26.95
N HIS A 142 -15.19 -33.49 25.81
CA HIS A 142 -16.64 -33.26 25.70
C HIS A 142 -17.33 -34.20 24.71
N THR A 143 -16.61 -35.12 24.08
CA THR A 143 -17.17 -36.16 23.23
C THR A 143 -16.56 -37.51 23.59
N GLU A 144 -17.13 -38.61 23.15
CA GLU A 144 -16.58 -39.97 23.35
C GLU A 144 -15.48 -40.31 22.32
N ALA A 145 -14.89 -39.31 21.65
CA ALA A 145 -13.87 -39.50 20.64
C ALA A 145 -12.50 -39.68 21.31
N ASP A 146 -11.81 -40.77 20.98
CA ASP A 146 -10.42 -41.00 21.37
C ASP A 146 -9.49 -40.16 20.47
N LEU A 147 -9.05 -39.01 21.01
CA LEU A 147 -8.20 -38.03 20.31
C LEU A 147 -6.89 -37.78 21.08
N ASP A 148 -6.50 -38.61 22.01
CA ASP A 148 -5.28 -38.52 22.82
C ASP A 148 -4.05 -38.23 21.96
N SER A 149 -3.91 -38.95 20.87
CA SER A 149 -2.78 -38.72 19.90
C SER A 149 -2.83 -37.39 19.14
N PHE A 150 -3.98 -36.70 19.12
CA PHE A 150 -4.11 -35.37 18.47
C PHE A 150 -4.00 -34.23 19.45
N SER A 151 -4.40 -34.43 20.69
CA SER A 151 -4.39 -33.40 21.75
C SER A 151 -3.06 -33.38 22.52
N GLY A 152 -2.50 -34.49 22.82
CA GLY A 152 -1.36 -34.67 23.71
C GLY A 152 -1.69 -34.16 25.13
N ALA A 153 -0.84 -34.43 26.09
CA ALA A 153 -1.06 -34.06 27.49
C ALA A 153 -1.22 -32.54 27.71
N ILE A 154 -0.49 -31.71 26.96
CA ILE A 154 -0.59 -30.25 27.07
C ILE A 154 -1.91 -29.74 26.48
N GLY A 155 -2.32 -30.24 25.32
CA GLY A 155 -3.58 -29.83 24.68
C GLY A 155 -4.77 -30.17 25.59
N LEU A 156 -4.80 -31.38 26.14
CA LEU A 156 -5.84 -31.82 27.05
C LEU A 156 -5.86 -30.99 28.36
N GLY A 157 -4.71 -30.78 28.97
CA GLY A 157 -4.57 -30.01 30.23
C GLY A 157 -4.99 -28.54 30.08
N VAL A 158 -4.55 -27.87 29.01
CA VAL A 158 -4.91 -26.46 28.73
C VAL A 158 -6.40 -26.34 28.41
N SER A 159 -6.97 -27.27 27.64
CA SER A 159 -8.41 -27.27 27.32
C SER A 159 -9.26 -27.50 28.57
N GLY A 160 -8.84 -28.40 29.47
CA GLY A 160 -9.50 -28.65 30.78
C GLY A 160 -9.47 -27.39 31.64
N TRP A 161 -8.32 -26.75 31.75
CA TRP A 161 -8.18 -25.49 32.49
C TRP A 161 -9.06 -24.39 31.87
N LEU A 162 -9.02 -24.20 30.56
CA LEU A 162 -9.82 -23.18 29.87
C LEU A 162 -11.34 -23.45 30.06
N THR A 163 -11.77 -24.70 29.97
CA THR A 163 -13.15 -25.10 30.18
C THR A 163 -13.62 -24.83 31.62
N SER A 164 -12.73 -24.97 32.59
CA SER A 164 -13.05 -24.62 33.98
C SER A 164 -13.25 -23.12 34.18
N LEU A 165 -12.54 -22.29 33.39
CA LEU A 165 -12.57 -20.82 33.47
C LEU A 165 -13.79 -20.22 32.75
N VAL A 166 -14.09 -20.65 31.52
CA VAL A 166 -15.02 -19.96 30.58
C VAL A 166 -16.24 -20.85 30.25
N LYS A 167 -16.38 -22.05 30.85
CA LYS A 167 -17.37 -23.07 30.53
C LYS A 167 -17.20 -23.70 29.14
N PRO A 168 -17.80 -24.86 28.84
CA PRO A 168 -17.57 -25.58 27.58
C PRO A 168 -17.86 -24.77 26.32
N VAL A 169 -18.96 -24.04 26.28
CA VAL A 169 -19.33 -23.23 25.08
C VAL A 169 -18.35 -22.07 24.84
N GLY A 170 -17.96 -21.39 25.91
CA GLY A 170 -17.01 -20.29 25.84
C GLY A 170 -15.63 -20.74 25.42
N SER A 171 -15.11 -21.84 25.99
CA SER A 171 -13.81 -22.41 25.61
C SER A 171 -13.78 -22.90 24.16
N PHE A 172 -14.87 -23.49 23.67
CA PHE A 172 -15.01 -23.88 22.25
C PHE A 172 -14.89 -22.68 21.32
N ILE A 173 -15.60 -21.58 21.62
CA ILE A 173 -15.53 -20.35 20.79
C ILE A 173 -14.12 -19.78 20.80
N VAL A 174 -13.49 -19.67 21.98
CA VAL A 174 -12.12 -19.13 22.07
C VAL A 174 -11.12 -19.95 21.27
N LEU A 175 -11.15 -21.27 21.40
CA LEU A 175 -10.23 -22.16 20.68
C LEU A 175 -10.50 -22.15 19.18
N SER A 176 -11.78 -22.19 18.76
CA SER A 176 -12.15 -22.13 17.33
C SER A 176 -11.69 -20.83 16.69
N VAL A 177 -11.89 -19.70 17.36
CA VAL A 177 -11.43 -18.38 16.88
C VAL A 177 -9.91 -18.34 16.83
N SER A 178 -9.20 -18.87 17.83
CA SER A 178 -7.72 -18.88 17.85
C SER A 178 -7.15 -19.71 16.71
N VAL A 179 -7.71 -20.87 16.40
CA VAL A 179 -7.31 -21.71 15.26
C VAL A 179 -7.61 -20.99 13.95
N LEU A 180 -8.81 -20.40 13.81
CA LEU A 180 -9.21 -19.66 12.62
C LEU A 180 -8.30 -18.47 12.36
N VAL A 181 -8.03 -17.64 13.37
CA VAL A 181 -7.15 -16.47 13.26
C VAL A 181 -5.73 -16.90 12.87
N THR A 182 -5.21 -17.96 13.48
CA THR A 182 -3.87 -18.47 13.12
C THR A 182 -3.82 -18.97 11.69
N ALA A 183 -4.85 -19.67 11.22
CA ALA A 183 -4.94 -20.15 9.84
C ALA A 183 -5.03 -19.00 8.85
N LEU A 184 -5.82 -17.96 9.15
CA LEU A 184 -5.92 -16.75 8.32
C LEU A 184 -4.58 -16.00 8.24
N LEU A 185 -3.86 -15.85 9.36
CA LEU A 185 -2.53 -15.20 9.38
C LEU A 185 -1.45 -15.99 8.60
N VAL A 186 -1.60 -17.30 8.49
CA VAL A 186 -0.72 -18.15 7.66
C VAL A 186 -1.05 -17.99 6.18
N TYR A 187 -2.33 -17.85 5.83
CA TYR A 187 -2.79 -17.74 4.46
C TYR A 187 -2.61 -16.32 3.89
N ASP A 188 -3.03 -15.30 4.62
CA ASP A 188 -2.91 -13.89 4.27
C ASP A 188 -1.97 -13.16 5.24
N ARG A 189 -1.07 -12.35 4.69
CA ARG A 189 -0.14 -11.53 5.49
C ARG A 189 -0.79 -10.31 6.15
N ASP A 190 -2.00 -9.96 5.73
CA ASP A 190 -2.75 -8.80 6.21
C ASP A 190 -4.08 -9.25 6.80
N ILE A 191 -4.27 -8.97 8.09
CA ILE A 191 -5.52 -9.29 8.82
C ILE A 191 -6.72 -8.59 8.16
N GLN A 192 -6.52 -7.41 7.55
CA GLN A 192 -7.61 -6.68 6.91
C GLN A 192 -8.12 -7.39 5.66
N THR A 193 -7.23 -7.91 4.80
CA THR A 193 -7.64 -8.70 3.64
C THR A 193 -8.36 -9.99 4.02
N SER A 194 -7.98 -10.59 5.14
CA SER A 194 -8.68 -11.76 5.70
C SER A 194 -10.05 -11.38 6.26
N LEU A 195 -10.18 -10.24 6.96
CA LEU A 195 -11.46 -9.73 7.48
C LEU A 195 -12.40 -9.34 6.34
N ASP A 196 -11.91 -8.68 5.30
CA ASP A 196 -12.70 -8.32 4.11
C ASP A 196 -13.26 -9.57 3.42
N ARG A 197 -12.49 -10.66 3.35
CA ARG A 197 -12.97 -11.95 2.81
C ARG A 197 -14.02 -12.59 3.69
N VAL A 198 -13.85 -12.55 5.01
CA VAL A 198 -14.85 -13.04 5.97
C VAL A 198 -16.12 -12.22 5.88
N GLU A 199 -16.01 -10.90 5.77
CA GLU A 199 -17.14 -10.00 5.58
C GLU A 199 -17.86 -10.27 4.26
N ASN A 200 -17.13 -10.42 3.15
CA ASN A 200 -17.69 -10.76 1.84
C ASN A 200 -18.37 -12.15 1.86
N LEU A 201 -17.80 -13.12 2.58
CA LEU A 201 -18.41 -14.43 2.75
C LEU A 201 -19.69 -14.35 3.60
N ALA A 202 -19.67 -13.55 4.67
CA ALA A 202 -20.83 -13.29 5.51
C ALA A 202 -21.93 -12.55 4.76
N LEU A 203 -21.57 -11.57 3.92
CA LEU A 203 -22.50 -10.86 3.03
C LEU A 203 -23.11 -11.80 1.99
N GLY A 204 -22.31 -12.66 1.36
CA GLY A 204 -22.80 -13.68 0.43
C GLY A 204 -23.74 -14.69 1.08
N VAL A 205 -23.46 -15.14 2.31
CA VAL A 205 -24.35 -15.99 3.09
C VAL A 205 -25.64 -15.25 3.46
N ARG A 206 -25.54 -13.98 3.87
CA ARG A 206 -26.70 -13.14 4.21
C ARG A 206 -27.58 -12.89 2.98
N GLU A 207 -27.00 -12.60 1.82
CA GLU A 207 -27.74 -12.41 0.56
C GLU A 207 -28.39 -13.71 0.08
N GLY A 208 -27.68 -14.84 0.17
CA GLY A 208 -28.23 -16.14 -0.14
C GLY A 208 -29.39 -16.54 0.78
N PHE A 209 -29.30 -16.16 2.08
CA PHE A 209 -30.38 -16.38 3.03
C PHE A 209 -31.55 -15.43 2.79
N ALA A 210 -31.27 -14.15 2.49
CA ALA A 210 -32.29 -13.16 2.15
C ALA A 210 -33.04 -13.53 0.87
N GLY A 211 -32.35 -14.01 -0.14
CA GLY A 211 -32.95 -14.52 -1.38
C GLY A 211 -33.90 -15.71 -1.11
N ARG A 212 -33.40 -16.74 -0.39
CA ARG A 212 -34.25 -17.90 -0.01
C ARG A 212 -35.43 -17.51 0.88
N TRP A 213 -35.27 -16.54 1.74
CA TRP A 213 -36.34 -16.01 2.59
C TRP A 213 -37.38 -15.22 1.78
N ALA A 214 -36.92 -14.46 0.79
CA ALA A 214 -37.80 -13.75 -0.16
C ALA A 214 -38.63 -14.74 -0.99
N ASP A 215 -38.02 -15.79 -1.52
CA ASP A 215 -38.67 -16.86 -2.28
C ASP A 215 -39.70 -17.62 -1.40
N PHE A 216 -39.34 -17.91 -0.16
CA PHE A 216 -40.26 -18.52 0.81
C PHE A 216 -41.47 -17.63 1.12
N ARG A 217 -41.24 -16.30 1.26
CA ARG A 217 -42.33 -15.32 1.47
C ARG A 217 -43.21 -15.19 0.20
N ALA A 218 -42.65 -15.12 -0.98
CA ALA A 218 -43.37 -15.07 -2.25
C ALA A 218 -44.25 -16.33 -2.41
N GLY A 219 -43.69 -17.52 -2.21
CA GLY A 219 -44.46 -18.78 -2.28
C GLY A 219 -45.51 -18.92 -1.16
N SER A 220 -45.31 -18.24 -0.02
CA SER A 220 -46.35 -18.22 1.04
C SER A 220 -47.47 -17.23 0.75
N ALA A 221 -47.18 -16.13 0.08
CA ALA A 221 -48.15 -15.11 -0.39
C ALA A 221 -49.02 -15.71 -1.53
N GLU A 222 -48.42 -16.40 -2.49
CA GLU A 222 -49.11 -17.10 -3.59
C GLU A 222 -50.08 -18.17 -3.06
N ARG A 223 -49.64 -18.96 -2.06
CA ARG A 223 -50.53 -19.95 -1.40
C ARG A 223 -51.66 -19.28 -0.63
N LYS A 224 -51.43 -18.08 -0.06
CA LYS A 224 -52.53 -17.31 0.58
C LYS A 224 -53.52 -16.76 -0.44
N ALA A 225 -53.04 -16.27 -1.59
CA ALA A 225 -53.87 -15.78 -2.70
C ALA A 225 -54.72 -16.90 -3.30
N LEU A 226 -54.13 -18.06 -3.58
CA LEU A 226 -54.86 -19.24 -4.05
C LEU A 226 -55.93 -19.73 -3.03
N ARG A 227 -55.64 -19.66 -1.74
CA ARG A 227 -56.63 -19.99 -0.68
C ARG A 227 -57.74 -18.94 -0.56
N ALA A 228 -57.45 -17.67 -0.84
CA ALA A 228 -58.46 -16.61 -0.89
C ALA A 228 -59.40 -16.78 -2.09
N GLN A 229 -58.87 -17.05 -3.29
CA GLN A 229 -59.64 -17.37 -4.48
C GLN A 229 -60.54 -18.60 -4.26
N ALA A 230 -59.99 -19.68 -3.73
CA ALA A 230 -60.79 -20.86 -3.45
C ALA A 230 -61.91 -20.62 -2.40
N ARG A 231 -61.73 -19.66 -1.48
CA ARG A 231 -62.75 -19.23 -0.54
C ARG A 231 -63.85 -18.40 -1.20
N GLU A 232 -63.45 -17.48 -2.12
CA GLU A 232 -64.43 -16.70 -2.91
C GLU A 232 -65.26 -17.60 -3.84
N GLU A 233 -64.62 -18.55 -4.51
CA GLU A 233 -65.33 -19.53 -5.36
C GLU A 233 -66.27 -20.43 -4.51
N ALA A 234 -65.81 -20.83 -3.32
CA ALA A 234 -66.66 -21.61 -2.40
C ALA A 234 -67.84 -20.75 -1.87
N HIS A 235 -67.64 -19.45 -1.66
CA HIS A 235 -68.67 -18.50 -1.21
C HIS A 235 -69.69 -18.25 -2.33
N ALA A 236 -69.22 -18.01 -3.56
CA ALA A 236 -70.08 -17.86 -4.75
C ALA A 236 -70.89 -19.14 -5.04
N ALA A 237 -70.25 -20.33 -4.92
CA ALA A 237 -70.94 -21.58 -5.10
C ALA A 237 -72.02 -21.85 -3.99
N ARG A 238 -71.72 -21.35 -2.76
CA ARG A 238 -72.66 -21.42 -1.63
C ARG A 238 -73.87 -20.47 -1.83
N GLU A 239 -73.61 -19.25 -2.31
CA GLU A 239 -74.70 -18.30 -2.65
C GLU A 239 -75.50 -18.79 -3.80
N ALA A 240 -74.92 -19.37 -4.89
CA ALA A 240 -75.65 -19.98 -5.96
C ALA A 240 -76.59 -21.12 -5.50
N ARG A 241 -76.08 -21.98 -4.58
CA ARG A 241 -76.92 -23.05 -3.97
C ARG A 241 -77.98 -22.51 -3.04
N LEU A 242 -77.76 -21.37 -2.38
CA LEU A 242 -78.77 -20.71 -1.56
C LEU A 242 -79.84 -20.03 -2.43
N ALA A 243 -79.47 -19.43 -3.55
CA ALA A 243 -80.39 -18.86 -4.50
C ALA A 243 -81.25 -19.99 -5.20
N GLU A 244 -80.60 -21.12 -5.55
CA GLU A 244 -81.33 -22.27 -6.10
C GLU A 244 -82.31 -22.91 -5.05
N ARG A 245 -81.93 -22.92 -3.77
CA ARG A 245 -82.80 -23.36 -2.66
C ARG A 245 -83.89 -22.37 -2.36
N ALA A 246 -83.67 -21.08 -2.55
CA ALA A 246 -84.71 -20.02 -2.43
C ALA A 246 -85.71 -20.14 -3.57
N ALA A 247 -85.22 -20.28 -4.81
CA ALA A 247 -86.13 -20.52 -5.93
C ALA A 247 -86.95 -21.81 -5.82
N ALA A 248 -86.32 -22.90 -5.27
CA ALA A 248 -87.05 -24.14 -4.98
C ALA A 248 -88.00 -23.96 -3.79
N ARG A 249 -87.78 -23.06 -2.90
CA ARG A 249 -88.70 -22.77 -1.75
C ARG A 249 -89.88 -21.90 -2.13
N ASP A 250 -89.68 -21.00 -3.05
CA ASP A 250 -90.77 -20.20 -3.63
C ASP A 250 -91.70 -21.06 -4.53
N ALA A 251 -91.22 -22.09 -5.17
CA ALA A 251 -91.93 -23.09 -5.85
C ALA A 251 -92.71 -24.07 -4.92
N ALA A 252 -92.32 -24.17 -3.64
CA ALA A 252 -93.00 -25.07 -2.65
C ALA A 252 -93.97 -24.39 -1.73
N VAL A 253 -94.25 -23.06 -1.82
CA VAL A 253 -95.20 -22.29 -1.02
C VAL A 253 -96.62 -22.29 -1.67
N ALA A 254 -97.12 -23.44 -2.12
CA ALA A 254 -98.52 -23.61 -2.51
C ALA A 254 -99.17 -24.79 -1.81
N THR A 255 -99.06 -24.89 -0.41
CA THR A 255 -100.00 -25.64 0.41
C THR A 255 -99.67 -25.41 1.94
N PRO A 256 -100.70 -25.25 2.83
CA PRO A 256 -100.49 -24.82 4.22
C PRO A 256 -100.64 -25.91 5.29
N LYS A 257 -100.03 -25.60 6.48
CA LYS A 257 -100.27 -26.02 7.91
C LYS A 257 -99.66 -27.33 8.40
N PRO A 258 -99.62 -27.51 9.78
CA PRO A 258 -99.64 -26.56 10.94
C PRO A 258 -98.45 -26.72 12.04
N ALA A 259 -98.51 -25.80 12.95
CA ALA A 259 -97.63 -25.58 14.13
C ALA A 259 -97.36 -26.71 15.08
N ARG A 260 -96.16 -26.65 15.76
CA ARG A 260 -96.02 -27.02 17.19
C ARG A 260 -94.72 -26.37 17.81
N LYS A 261 -94.95 -25.62 18.86
CA LYS A 261 -94.26 -25.21 20.08
C LYS A 261 -92.78 -25.49 20.32
N LYS A 262 -92.15 -24.32 20.80
CA LYS A 262 -90.86 -24.21 21.51
C LYS A 262 -90.84 -25.01 22.84
N PRO A 263 -89.66 -25.34 23.44
CA PRO A 263 -89.17 -24.46 24.53
C PRO A 263 -87.62 -24.20 24.55
N ALA A 264 -87.32 -23.00 25.04
CA ALA A 264 -86.41 -22.44 26.01
C ALA A 264 -84.91 -22.75 25.97
N ARG A 265 -84.20 -21.66 26.11
CA ARG A 265 -82.79 -21.35 26.30
C ARG A 265 -82.32 -21.75 27.72
N PRO A 266 -81.01 -21.94 27.98
CA PRO A 266 -80.39 -20.97 28.87
C PRO A 266 -78.96 -20.42 28.34
N THR A 267 -78.59 -19.30 28.94
CA THR A 267 -77.53 -18.40 28.79
C THR A 267 -76.25 -18.88 29.46
N PRO A 268 -75.04 -18.46 29.02
CA PRO A 268 -73.82 -18.54 29.81
C PRO A 268 -73.33 -17.21 30.29
N GLU A 269 -72.75 -17.24 31.49
CA GLU A 269 -72.01 -16.18 32.18
C GLU A 269 -70.52 -16.15 31.90
N PRO A 270 -69.75 -15.06 32.26
CA PRO A 270 -68.49 -14.68 31.66
C PRO A 270 -67.25 -15.07 32.46
N THR A 271 -66.10 -15.09 31.77
CA THR A 271 -64.77 -15.28 32.30
C THR A 271 -64.02 -13.98 32.61
N PRO A 272 -63.14 -13.97 33.65
CA PRO A 272 -62.28 -12.80 33.94
C PRO A 272 -60.91 -12.90 33.40
N ASP A 273 -60.33 -11.72 33.07
CA ASP A 273 -58.96 -11.38 32.71
C ASP A 273 -58.06 -11.34 33.95
N PRO A 274 -56.78 -11.72 33.87
CA PRO A 274 -55.79 -11.17 34.80
C PRO A 274 -54.57 -10.56 34.13
N ARG A 275 -54.38 -9.27 34.36
CA ARG A 275 -53.12 -8.55 34.25
C ARG A 275 -52.31 -8.80 35.51
N ILE A 276 -51.00 -9.09 35.34
CA ILE A 276 -50.00 -8.88 36.37
C ILE A 276 -48.72 -8.30 35.72
N ALA A 277 -48.23 -7.20 36.27
CA ALA A 277 -47.08 -6.43 35.91
C ALA A 277 -45.78 -6.90 36.66
N PRO A 278 -44.59 -6.35 36.39
CA PRO A 278 -43.31 -7.01 36.48
C PRO A 278 -42.56 -6.75 37.79
N ILE A 279 -41.69 -7.68 38.18
CA ILE A 279 -40.73 -7.54 39.28
C ILE A 279 -39.30 -7.50 38.73
N ARG A 280 -38.55 -6.44 39.06
CA ARG A 280 -37.11 -6.34 38.96
C ARG A 280 -36.43 -6.96 40.19
N PRO A 281 -35.26 -7.57 40.08
CA PRO A 281 -34.32 -7.67 41.18
C PRO A 281 -33.07 -6.80 40.98
N ALA A 282 -32.57 -6.37 42.16
CA ALA A 282 -31.44 -5.45 42.31
C ALA A 282 -30.06 -6.12 42.14
N LEU A 283 -29.07 -5.33 41.74
CA LEU A 283 -27.65 -5.67 41.70
C LEU A 283 -27.00 -5.62 43.10
N PRO A 284 -26.05 -6.46 43.40
CA PRO A 284 -25.15 -6.25 44.54
C PRO A 284 -23.86 -5.55 44.11
N THR A 285 -23.45 -4.64 44.97
CA THR A 285 -22.24 -3.84 44.97
C THR A 285 -20.98 -4.72 45.13
N ALA A 286 -19.98 -4.58 44.28
CA ALA A 286 -18.67 -5.20 44.44
C ALA A 286 -17.67 -4.24 45.08
N VAL A 287 -16.97 -4.74 46.08
CA VAL A 287 -15.89 -4.14 46.85
C VAL A 287 -14.58 -4.29 46.07
N ALA A 288 -13.76 -3.24 45.99
CA ALA A 288 -12.42 -3.25 45.41
C ALA A 288 -11.41 -3.85 46.43
N PRO A 289 -10.39 -4.58 45.99
CA PRO A 289 -9.23 -4.87 46.82
C PRO A 289 -8.06 -3.91 46.57
N ASP A 290 -7.31 -3.68 47.63
CA ASP A 290 -6.18 -2.80 47.81
C ASP A 290 -4.97 -3.11 46.92
N VAL A 291 -4.23 -2.08 46.59
CA VAL A 291 -2.97 -2.10 45.79
C VAL A 291 -1.81 -2.15 46.80
N GLU A 292 -1.02 -3.20 46.77
CA GLU A 292 0.26 -3.31 47.46
C GLU A 292 1.37 -2.53 46.67
N GLU A 293 2.21 -1.85 47.46
CA GLU A 293 3.37 -1.07 47.06
C GLU A 293 4.47 -1.92 46.42
N LEU A 294 5.05 -1.45 45.31
CA LEU A 294 6.26 -1.99 44.69
C LEU A 294 7.48 -1.11 44.96
N ASP A 295 8.54 -1.80 45.39
CA ASP A 295 9.87 -1.44 45.84
C ASP A 295 10.68 -0.52 44.92
N PRO A 296 11.40 0.53 45.42
CA PRO A 296 12.11 1.54 44.61
C PRO A 296 13.59 1.19 44.44
N THR A 297 13.95 0.17 43.66
CA THR A 297 15.37 -0.17 43.41
C THR A 297 15.75 -0.27 41.92
N LEU A 298 15.03 0.38 41.00
CA LEU A 298 15.33 0.32 39.56
C LEU A 298 15.90 1.60 38.95
N ASP A 299 16.14 2.66 39.71
CA ASP A 299 16.64 3.96 39.21
C ASP A 299 18.17 4.10 39.19
N ALA A 300 18.92 3.05 39.54
CA ALA A 300 20.38 3.15 39.67
C ALA A 300 21.20 2.61 38.48
N LEU A 301 20.58 2.22 37.34
CA LEU A 301 21.31 1.58 36.23
C LEU A 301 21.25 2.36 34.89
N VAL A 302 20.79 3.62 34.87
CA VAL A 302 20.66 4.40 33.61
C VAL A 302 21.75 5.45 33.42
N ASP A 303 22.64 5.72 34.39
CA ASP A 303 23.57 6.88 34.35
C ASP A 303 24.99 6.59 33.85
N GLU A 304 25.30 5.39 33.33
CA GLU A 304 26.70 5.06 32.96
C GLU A 304 26.98 4.93 31.45
N ARG A 305 26.17 5.52 30.55
CA ARG A 305 26.50 5.61 29.11
C ARG A 305 26.23 6.98 28.48
N ARG A 306 26.82 8.03 29.02
CA ARG A 306 26.97 9.29 28.28
C ARG A 306 28.44 9.56 28.00
N GLY A 307 29.00 8.90 26.99
CA GLY A 307 30.24 9.30 26.36
C GLY A 307 29.96 10.44 25.36
N ALA A 308 30.72 11.53 25.47
CA ALA A 308 30.57 12.75 24.68
C ALA A 308 30.72 12.54 23.18
N ALA A 309 29.72 13.03 22.42
CA ALA A 309 29.83 13.25 20.98
C ALA A 309 30.49 14.63 20.72
N PRO A 310 31.31 14.76 19.63
CA PRO A 310 31.94 16.05 19.30
C PRO A 310 30.89 17.06 18.76
N PRO A 311 31.15 18.38 18.90
CA PRO A 311 30.18 19.39 18.52
C PRO A 311 30.00 19.45 17.00
N LEU A 312 28.77 19.36 16.52
CA LEU A 312 28.36 19.65 15.17
C LEU A 312 28.44 21.18 14.94
N THR A 313 29.21 21.55 13.95
CA THR A 313 29.41 22.93 13.47
C THR A 313 28.05 23.59 13.11
N ASN A 314 27.87 24.80 13.60
CA ASN A 314 26.79 25.73 13.33
C ASN A 314 26.44 25.82 11.84
N ARG A 315 25.25 25.30 11.48
CA ARG A 315 24.49 25.75 10.31
C ARG A 315 23.56 26.83 10.81
N PRO A 316 23.52 28.03 10.22
CA PRO A 316 22.55 29.01 10.62
C PRO A 316 21.15 28.46 10.33
N GLU A 317 20.36 28.27 11.37
CA GLU A 317 18.90 28.13 11.21
C GLU A 317 18.38 29.47 10.67
N PRO A 318 17.44 29.45 9.68
CA PRO A 318 16.74 30.68 9.35
C PRO A 318 15.98 31.12 10.60
N SER A 319 16.28 32.31 11.07
CA SER A 319 15.54 32.97 12.14
C SER A 319 14.15 33.30 11.60
N GLU A 320 13.20 32.40 11.83
CA GLU A 320 11.78 32.72 11.70
C GLU A 320 11.49 33.67 12.86
N GLU A 321 11.24 34.93 12.56
CA GLU A 321 10.72 35.88 13.56
C GLU A 321 9.37 35.31 14.03
N PRO A 322 9.12 35.29 15.35
CA PRO A 322 7.83 34.81 15.85
C PRO A 322 6.69 35.70 15.33
N PRO A 323 5.53 35.08 14.99
CA PRO A 323 4.37 35.84 14.50
C PRO A 323 3.98 36.95 15.49
N THR A 324 3.70 38.14 14.96
CA THR A 324 3.39 39.31 15.75
C THR A 324 2.03 39.14 16.45
N VAL A 325 1.97 39.44 17.77
CA VAL A 325 0.69 39.49 18.51
C VAL A 325 -0.10 40.67 18.01
N ILE A 326 -1.28 40.45 17.42
CA ILE A 326 -2.14 41.48 16.85
C ILE A 326 -3.30 41.85 17.80
N ALA A 327 -3.67 40.97 18.72
CA ALA A 327 -4.68 41.22 19.74
C ALA A 327 -4.43 40.38 20.99
N GLU A 328 -4.88 40.88 22.14
CA GLU A 328 -4.93 40.18 23.41
C GLU A 328 -6.37 40.30 23.94
N ILE A 329 -7.03 39.16 24.12
CA ILE A 329 -8.40 39.10 24.61
C ILE A 329 -8.40 38.41 25.98
N ALA A 330 -8.70 39.18 27.04
CA ALA A 330 -8.73 38.70 28.40
C ALA A 330 -10.14 38.75 28.99
N GLY A 331 -10.67 37.62 29.41
CA GLY A 331 -11.89 37.49 30.21
C GLY A 331 -11.61 37.53 31.71
N ALA A 332 -12.56 37.93 32.53
CA ALA A 332 -12.40 37.94 33.98
C ALA A 332 -12.38 36.51 34.54
N GLY A 333 -11.19 35.99 34.88
CA GLY A 333 -10.98 34.65 35.46
C GLY A 333 -10.63 33.55 34.49
N GLU A 334 -10.43 33.85 33.23
CA GLU A 334 -10.04 32.91 32.16
C GLU A 334 -8.61 33.16 31.67
N PRO A 335 -7.94 32.19 31.05
CA PRO A 335 -6.65 32.42 30.41
C PRO A 335 -6.73 33.46 29.32
N ALA A 336 -5.81 34.45 29.31
CA ALA A 336 -5.69 35.41 28.25
C ALA A 336 -5.41 34.75 26.91
N LEU A 337 -6.09 35.15 25.84
CA LEU A 337 -5.89 34.72 24.49
C LEU A 337 -4.99 35.69 23.74
N HIS A 338 -3.82 35.24 23.31
CA HIS A 338 -2.96 36.01 22.41
C HIS A 338 -3.25 35.58 20.96
N VAL A 339 -3.67 36.54 20.14
CA VAL A 339 -3.97 36.30 18.71
C VAL A 339 -2.76 36.72 17.88
N HIS A 340 -2.19 35.78 17.15
CA HIS A 340 -1.07 35.98 16.24
C HIS A 340 -1.55 36.08 14.81
N GLY A 341 -1.18 37.14 14.09
CA GLY A 341 -1.45 37.30 12.66
C GLY A 341 -0.55 36.48 11.76
N GLN A 342 -0.85 36.50 10.45
CA GLN A 342 -0.02 35.88 9.44
C GLN A 342 1.30 36.64 9.28
N GLN A 343 2.38 35.89 8.97
CA GLN A 343 3.67 36.47 8.60
C GLN A 343 3.57 37.11 7.21
N GLU A 344 4.03 38.36 7.05
CA GLU A 344 4.19 38.98 5.74
C GLU A 344 5.59 38.66 5.17
N GLU A 345 5.63 37.96 4.07
CA GLU A 345 6.87 37.72 3.34
C GLU A 345 7.24 38.96 2.51
N ALA A 346 8.55 39.29 2.45
CA ALA A 346 9.04 40.42 1.66
C ALA A 346 8.69 40.22 0.18
N SER A 347 7.98 41.16 -0.43
CA SER A 347 7.69 41.16 -1.85
C SER A 347 8.98 41.42 -2.66
N ALA A 348 9.05 40.75 -3.84
CA ALA A 348 10.17 40.93 -4.77
C ALA A 348 9.67 41.04 -6.20
N ASP A 349 10.33 41.87 -6.98
CA ASP A 349 10.12 41.92 -8.41
C ASP A 349 10.77 40.70 -9.07
N LEU A 350 9.95 39.76 -9.52
CA LEU A 350 10.40 38.55 -10.18
C LEU A 350 10.95 38.85 -11.58
N ASP A 351 10.41 39.88 -12.25
CA ASP A 351 10.79 40.24 -13.63
C ASP A 351 12.15 40.95 -13.69
N ALA A 352 12.58 41.54 -12.56
CA ALA A 352 13.90 42.18 -12.45
C ALA A 352 15.07 41.17 -12.25
N ALA A 353 14.79 39.94 -11.91
CA ALA A 353 15.79 38.88 -11.70
C ALA A 353 16.15 38.22 -13.04
N GLY A 354 17.29 38.56 -13.64
CA GLY A 354 17.85 37.80 -14.75
C GLY A 354 18.16 36.37 -14.36
N GLY A 355 17.62 35.36 -15.06
CA GLY A 355 17.93 33.97 -14.81
C GLY A 355 19.39 33.64 -15.13
N THR A 356 20.08 32.94 -14.22
CA THR A 356 21.43 32.41 -14.48
C THR A 356 21.29 31.08 -15.22
N THR A 357 21.48 31.07 -16.54
CA THR A 357 21.53 29.82 -17.32
C THR A 357 22.98 29.44 -17.58
N VAL A 358 23.26 28.16 -17.43
CA VAL A 358 24.56 27.54 -17.68
C VAL A 358 24.67 27.08 -19.15
N ALA A 359 23.57 27.03 -19.88
CA ALA A 359 23.53 26.61 -21.29
C ALA A 359 23.69 27.77 -22.27
N PRO A 360 24.26 27.56 -23.48
CA PRO A 360 24.23 28.53 -24.57
C PRO A 360 22.77 28.79 -24.94
N SER A 361 22.30 29.99 -24.69
CA SER A 361 20.88 30.30 -24.63
C SER A 361 20.30 30.62 -26.02
N LEU A 362 19.19 29.91 -26.33
CA LEU A 362 18.16 30.52 -27.16
C LEU A 362 17.60 31.75 -26.41
N PRO A 363 17.29 32.86 -27.12
CA PRO A 363 16.60 33.98 -26.50
C PRO A 363 15.23 33.49 -25.97
N TYR A 364 15.01 33.64 -24.67
CA TYR A 364 13.78 33.25 -24.01
C TYR A 364 13.41 34.28 -22.94
N ASP A 365 12.19 34.78 -23.04
CA ASP A 365 11.62 35.69 -22.09
C ASP A 365 10.74 34.92 -21.10
N PHE A 366 11.03 35.06 -19.81
CA PHE A 366 10.23 34.45 -18.78
C PHE A 366 8.80 35.06 -18.75
N PRO A 367 7.76 34.25 -18.43
CA PRO A 367 6.41 34.76 -18.29
C PRO A 367 6.36 35.85 -17.21
N SER A 368 5.67 36.97 -17.51
CA SER A 368 5.46 38.05 -16.56
C SER A 368 4.50 37.62 -15.46
N ILE A 369 4.74 38.08 -14.24
CA ILE A 369 3.88 37.83 -13.06
C ILE A 369 2.46 38.42 -13.26
N GLU A 370 2.30 39.37 -14.15
CA GLU A 370 1.02 40.00 -14.52
C GLU A 370 0.05 39.05 -15.25
N LEU A 371 0.54 37.90 -15.76
CA LEU A 371 -0.31 36.86 -16.35
C LEU A 371 -1.11 36.10 -15.28
N LEU A 372 -0.75 36.26 -13.99
CA LEU A 372 -1.43 35.64 -12.87
C LEU A 372 -2.32 36.65 -12.14
N GLU A 373 -3.49 36.19 -11.75
CA GLU A 373 -4.47 37.03 -11.05
C GLU A 373 -3.99 37.49 -9.67
N GLN A 374 -4.23 38.76 -9.36
CA GLN A 374 -3.96 39.31 -8.05
C GLN A 374 -5.09 38.94 -7.07
N SER A 375 -4.77 38.71 -5.80
CA SER A 375 -5.79 38.54 -4.76
C SER A 375 -6.60 39.83 -4.57
N ALA A 376 -7.91 39.68 -4.44
CA ALA A 376 -8.82 40.82 -4.37
C ALA A 376 -8.97 41.44 -2.97
N SER A 377 -8.46 40.86 -1.89
CA SER A 377 -8.68 41.40 -0.53
C SER A 377 -7.61 41.00 0.47
N ASP A 378 -7.24 41.97 1.31
CA ASP A 378 -6.78 41.76 2.67
C ASP A 378 -7.99 41.29 3.48
N GLN A 379 -8.00 40.04 3.91
CA GLN A 379 -9.09 39.51 4.70
C GLN A 379 -8.97 40.07 6.12
N GLU A 380 -9.99 40.81 6.59
CA GLU A 380 -10.07 41.24 7.98
C GLU A 380 -10.24 40.00 8.88
N ILE A 381 -9.38 39.89 9.89
CA ILE A 381 -9.42 38.78 10.86
C ILE A 381 -10.67 38.94 11.71
N ASP A 382 -11.54 37.93 11.73
CA ASP A 382 -12.74 37.92 12.55
C ASP A 382 -12.39 37.56 14.01
N LEU A 383 -12.12 38.57 14.82
CA LEU A 383 -11.79 38.40 16.24
C LEU A 383 -12.97 37.84 17.06
N ASP A 384 -14.20 38.09 16.65
CA ASP A 384 -15.39 37.56 17.33
C ASP A 384 -15.48 36.04 17.12
N GLU A 385 -15.20 35.56 15.93
CA GLU A 385 -15.14 34.10 15.66
C GLU A 385 -14.05 33.43 16.50
N ILE A 386 -12.89 34.06 16.64
CA ILE A 386 -11.76 33.50 17.39
C ILE A 386 -12.13 33.37 18.87
N GLU A 387 -12.77 34.42 19.45
CA GLU A 387 -13.21 34.41 20.85
C GLU A 387 -14.33 33.40 21.09
N ASP A 388 -15.33 33.32 20.22
CA ASP A 388 -16.41 32.33 20.28
C ASP A 388 -15.84 30.90 20.33
N ASN A 389 -14.90 30.57 19.41
CA ASN A 389 -14.28 29.27 19.35
C ASN A 389 -13.44 28.95 20.58
N LYS A 390 -12.70 29.96 21.13
CA LYS A 390 -11.96 29.81 22.39
C LYS A 390 -12.92 29.44 23.52
N GLN A 391 -14.03 30.17 23.67
CA GLN A 391 -14.98 29.95 24.75
C GLN A 391 -15.58 28.52 24.66
N ILE A 392 -16.01 28.11 23.48
CA ILE A 392 -16.55 26.78 23.26
C ILE A 392 -15.52 25.68 23.60
N LEU A 393 -14.24 25.91 23.23
CA LEU A 393 -13.16 24.96 23.56
C LEU A 393 -12.95 24.82 25.07
N LEU A 394 -12.85 25.96 25.78
CA LEU A 394 -12.63 25.99 27.22
C LEU A 394 -13.80 25.34 27.98
N ASP A 395 -15.04 25.74 27.71
CA ASP A 395 -16.26 25.23 28.34
C ASP A 395 -16.38 23.71 28.16
N LYS A 396 -16.05 23.24 26.93
CA LYS A 396 -16.13 21.81 26.63
C LYS A 396 -15.04 21.01 27.34
N LEU A 397 -13.80 21.51 27.37
CA LEU A 397 -12.69 20.87 28.06
C LEU A 397 -12.90 20.85 29.58
N GLU A 398 -13.44 21.94 30.16
CA GLU A 398 -13.82 22.02 31.58
C GLU A 398 -14.88 21.00 31.94
N THR A 399 -15.90 20.78 31.09
CA THR A 399 -16.94 19.76 31.27
C THR A 399 -16.31 18.35 31.45
N TYR A 400 -15.18 18.08 30.83
CA TYR A 400 -14.43 16.82 30.96
C TYR A 400 -13.33 16.86 32.04
N ASN A 401 -13.33 17.89 32.92
CA ASN A 401 -12.29 18.12 33.93
C ASN A 401 -10.88 18.18 33.32
N ILE A 402 -10.74 18.94 32.25
CA ILE A 402 -9.46 19.25 31.60
C ILE A 402 -9.24 20.75 31.73
N GLU A 403 -8.33 21.12 32.61
CA GLU A 403 -7.96 22.50 32.86
C GLU A 403 -6.87 22.95 31.90
N ILE A 404 -7.06 24.11 31.26
CA ILE A 404 -6.10 24.74 30.35
C ILE A 404 -5.52 25.98 31.04
N THR A 405 -4.20 26.08 31.07
CA THR A 405 -3.49 27.20 31.72
C THR A 405 -3.24 28.36 30.79
N GLU A 406 -2.99 28.09 29.50
CA GLU A 406 -2.69 29.10 28.48
C GLU A 406 -3.35 28.70 27.18
N ILE A 407 -3.78 29.66 26.38
CA ILE A 407 -4.35 29.49 25.07
C ILE A 407 -3.89 30.59 24.13
N ASP A 408 -3.29 30.21 23.00
CA ASP A 408 -2.88 31.13 21.94
C ASP A 408 -3.59 30.74 20.65
N ALA A 409 -3.93 31.72 19.80
CA ALA A 409 -4.48 31.46 18.49
C ALA A 409 -3.54 31.95 17.39
N VAL A 410 -3.22 31.07 16.44
CA VAL A 410 -2.46 31.39 15.23
C VAL A 410 -3.43 31.33 14.06
N VAL A 411 -3.71 32.48 13.45
CA VAL A 411 -4.68 32.62 12.37
C VAL A 411 -4.00 32.30 11.04
N GLY A 412 -4.48 31.26 10.37
CA GLY A 412 -4.03 30.88 9.04
C GLY A 412 -5.06 31.20 7.94
N PRO A 413 -4.71 30.98 6.67
CA PRO A 413 -5.58 31.31 5.53
C PRO A 413 -6.87 30.49 5.50
N THR A 414 -6.86 29.26 5.96
CA THR A 414 -8.00 28.33 5.90
C THR A 414 -8.40 27.77 7.25
N VAL A 415 -7.47 27.72 8.19
CA VAL A 415 -7.69 27.19 9.54
C VAL A 415 -7.00 28.08 10.57
N THR A 416 -7.59 28.18 11.75
CA THR A 416 -6.97 28.80 12.93
C THR A 416 -6.50 27.70 13.87
N ARG A 417 -5.24 27.74 14.31
CA ARG A 417 -4.68 26.81 15.27
C ARG A 417 -4.71 27.40 16.67
N TYR A 418 -5.47 26.77 17.55
CA TYR A 418 -5.49 27.08 18.97
C TYR A 418 -4.45 26.23 19.68
N GLU A 419 -3.46 26.87 20.28
CA GLU A 419 -2.37 26.23 21.02
C GLU A 419 -2.73 26.21 22.50
N LEU A 420 -3.01 25.04 23.03
CA LEU A 420 -3.49 24.81 24.38
C LEU A 420 -2.38 24.26 25.26
N THR A 421 -2.10 24.88 26.39
CA THR A 421 -1.20 24.36 27.42
C THR A 421 -2.04 23.74 28.55
N PRO A 422 -2.14 22.39 28.65
CA PRO A 422 -2.92 21.75 29.69
C PRO A 422 -2.22 21.84 31.06
N ALA A 423 -3.01 21.89 32.14
CA ALA A 423 -2.48 21.90 33.51
C ALA A 423 -1.67 20.61 33.80
N PRO A 424 -0.65 20.68 34.69
CA PRO A 424 0.19 19.54 35.04
C PRO A 424 -0.62 18.33 35.51
N GLY A 425 -0.28 17.14 34.99
CA GLY A 425 -0.97 15.88 35.33
C GLY A 425 -2.09 15.48 34.36
N ILE A 426 -2.45 16.28 33.37
CA ILE A 426 -3.43 15.94 32.34
C ILE A 426 -2.74 15.12 31.25
N LYS A 427 -3.25 13.92 30.99
CA LYS A 427 -2.75 13.05 29.91
C LYS A 427 -3.22 13.56 28.54
N ILE A 428 -2.28 13.74 27.62
CA ILE A 428 -2.54 14.17 26.23
C ILE A 428 -3.64 13.32 25.57
N SER A 429 -3.63 12.00 25.78
CA SER A 429 -4.63 11.08 25.21
C SER A 429 -6.08 11.37 25.63
N ARG A 430 -6.32 12.07 26.75
CA ARG A 430 -7.67 12.49 27.14
C ARG A 430 -8.19 13.60 26.22
N ILE A 431 -7.31 14.51 25.81
CA ILE A 431 -7.68 15.62 24.91
C ILE A 431 -7.84 15.09 23.48
N THR A 432 -6.91 14.28 22.99
CA THR A 432 -7.02 13.72 21.62
C THR A 432 -8.21 12.79 21.44
N ALA A 433 -8.71 12.16 22.50
CA ALA A 433 -9.93 11.33 22.45
C ALA A 433 -11.22 12.14 22.33
N LEU A 434 -11.19 13.44 22.56
CA LEU A 434 -12.35 14.35 22.47
C LEU A 434 -12.50 15.03 21.12
N GLU A 435 -11.74 14.63 20.11
CA GLU A 435 -11.71 15.24 18.78
C GLU A 435 -13.12 15.35 18.17
N ASP A 436 -13.88 14.27 18.16
CA ASP A 436 -15.26 14.26 17.62
C ASP A 436 -16.22 15.10 18.48
N ASP A 437 -16.07 15.09 19.80
CA ASP A 437 -16.89 15.87 20.73
C ASP A 437 -16.65 17.38 20.59
N LEU A 438 -15.39 17.78 20.39
CA LEU A 438 -15.01 19.17 20.13
C LEU A 438 -15.48 19.61 18.74
N ALA A 439 -15.35 18.77 17.70
CA ALA A 439 -15.86 19.08 16.37
C ALA A 439 -17.38 19.32 16.38
N MET A 440 -18.11 18.50 17.14
CA MET A 440 -19.56 18.66 17.31
C MET A 440 -19.92 19.95 18.04
N ALA A 441 -19.18 20.30 19.10
CA ALA A 441 -19.45 21.51 19.89
C ALA A 441 -19.20 22.80 19.08
N LEU A 442 -18.16 22.80 18.25
CA LEU A 442 -17.78 23.90 17.35
C LEU A 442 -18.62 23.94 16.07
N ALA A 443 -19.52 22.96 15.86
CA ALA A 443 -20.25 22.76 14.60
C ALA A 443 -19.33 22.77 13.36
N ALA A 444 -18.07 22.33 13.53
CA ALA A 444 -17.07 22.29 12.47
C ALA A 444 -17.18 20.97 11.66
N PRO A 445 -16.99 20.99 10.33
CA PRO A 445 -17.04 19.79 9.50
C PRO A 445 -15.94 18.76 9.86
N GLY A 446 -14.88 19.19 10.53
CA GLY A 446 -13.80 18.42 11.10
C GLY A 446 -12.81 19.33 11.78
N ILE A 447 -12.19 18.85 12.84
CA ILE A 447 -11.05 19.50 13.48
C ILE A 447 -9.87 18.55 13.45
N ARG A 448 -8.66 19.07 13.65
CA ARG A 448 -7.47 18.23 13.75
C ARG A 448 -6.70 18.58 15.01
N ILE A 449 -6.35 17.56 15.81
CA ILE A 449 -5.57 17.74 17.04
C ILE A 449 -4.13 17.29 16.80
N ILE A 450 -3.17 18.20 16.99
CA ILE A 450 -1.73 17.92 16.94
C ILE A 450 -1.21 17.88 18.37
N ALA A 451 -0.71 16.75 18.82
CA ALA A 451 -0.32 16.61 20.21
C ALA A 451 0.93 15.70 20.38
N PRO A 452 2.08 16.26 20.78
CA PRO A 452 2.37 17.68 20.99
C PRO A 452 2.66 18.43 19.67
N ILE A 453 2.62 19.77 19.70
CA ILE A 453 3.14 20.58 18.61
C ILE A 453 4.67 20.41 18.55
N PRO A 454 5.27 20.12 17.37
CA PRO A 454 6.71 19.98 17.25
C PRO A 454 7.47 21.20 17.78
N GLY A 455 8.36 20.98 18.76
CA GLY A 455 9.15 22.05 19.38
C GLY A 455 8.46 22.85 20.50
N LYS A 456 7.18 22.55 20.80
CA LYS A 456 6.41 23.20 21.86
C LYS A 456 5.87 22.19 22.89
N SER A 457 5.56 22.66 24.10
CA SER A 457 4.91 21.86 25.15
C SER A 457 3.38 21.94 25.11
N SER A 458 2.81 22.51 24.05
CA SER A 458 1.38 22.73 23.84
C SER A 458 0.77 21.73 22.87
N ILE A 459 -0.56 21.70 22.87
CA ILE A 459 -1.41 20.91 21.97
C ILE A 459 -2.08 21.87 21.01
N GLY A 460 -1.99 21.60 19.70
CA GLY A 460 -2.66 22.40 18.69
C GLY A 460 -4.03 21.79 18.35
N VAL A 461 -5.08 22.61 18.39
CA VAL A 461 -6.40 22.30 17.85
C VAL A 461 -6.63 23.17 16.62
N GLU A 462 -6.64 22.55 15.44
CA GLU A 462 -6.84 23.26 14.17
C GLU A 462 -8.33 23.26 13.83
N ILE A 463 -8.93 24.45 13.76
CA ILE A 463 -10.36 24.68 13.48
C ILE A 463 -10.47 25.38 12.12
N PRO A 464 -11.33 24.90 11.20
CA PRO A 464 -11.59 25.58 9.94
C PRO A 464 -12.20 26.96 10.14
N ASN A 465 -11.67 27.98 9.48
CA ASN A 465 -12.25 29.35 9.49
C ASN A 465 -13.60 29.35 8.78
N ARG A 466 -14.55 30.16 9.24
CA ARG A 466 -15.85 30.38 8.56
C ARG A 466 -15.65 30.99 7.19
N THR A 467 -14.79 32.04 7.14
CA THR A 467 -14.35 32.66 5.90
C THR A 467 -12.92 32.25 5.61
N ARG A 468 -12.68 31.65 4.44
CA ARG A 468 -11.38 31.12 4.05
C ARG A 468 -10.74 31.97 2.99
N GLU A 469 -9.46 32.25 3.16
CA GLU A 469 -8.65 32.96 2.18
C GLU A 469 -8.20 32.01 1.06
N MET A 470 -8.37 32.44 -0.19
CA MET A 470 -7.81 31.75 -1.33
C MET A 470 -6.37 32.22 -1.56
N VAL A 471 -5.42 31.35 -1.31
CA VAL A 471 -3.99 31.62 -1.58
C VAL A 471 -3.75 31.56 -3.08
N ARG A 472 -3.59 32.73 -3.74
CA ARG A 472 -3.29 32.78 -5.18
C ARG A 472 -1.84 32.41 -5.46
N LEU A 473 -1.57 31.74 -6.59
CA LEU A 473 -0.21 31.40 -7.00
C LEU A 473 0.69 32.63 -7.14
N ARG A 474 0.16 33.74 -7.66
CA ARG A 474 0.87 35.02 -7.75
C ARG A 474 1.45 35.46 -6.39
N GLN A 475 0.69 35.34 -5.29
CA GLN A 475 1.18 35.70 -3.95
C GLN A 475 2.39 34.88 -3.51
N THR A 476 2.46 33.63 -3.92
CA THR A 476 3.59 32.75 -3.60
C THR A 476 4.82 33.06 -4.45
N LEU A 477 4.62 33.29 -5.77
CA LEU A 477 5.71 33.55 -6.71
C LEU A 477 6.31 34.96 -6.54
N ALA A 478 5.52 35.96 -6.14
CA ALA A 478 5.95 37.36 -5.94
C ALA A 478 6.80 37.59 -4.68
N THR A 479 7.22 36.53 -3.99
CA THR A 479 8.04 36.64 -2.76
C THR A 479 9.54 36.62 -3.07
N ALA A 480 10.32 37.31 -2.23
CA ALA A 480 11.77 37.25 -2.30
C ALA A 480 12.29 35.80 -2.16
N LYS A 481 11.66 35.03 -1.30
CA LYS A 481 11.98 33.63 -1.04
C LYS A 481 11.88 32.77 -2.32
N PHE A 482 10.82 32.93 -3.13
CA PHE A 482 10.67 32.21 -4.41
C PHE A 482 11.68 32.69 -5.46
N ARG A 483 11.89 34.01 -5.58
CA ARG A 483 12.87 34.59 -6.49
C ARG A 483 14.27 34.04 -6.23
N ASP A 484 14.70 34.05 -4.96
CA ASP A 484 16.03 33.61 -4.55
C ASP A 484 16.19 32.09 -4.69
N ALA A 485 15.12 31.32 -4.43
CA ALA A 485 15.09 29.89 -4.66
C ALA A 485 15.18 29.52 -6.15
N GLY A 486 14.49 30.23 -7.03
CA GLY A 486 14.39 29.96 -8.48
C GLY A 486 15.51 30.63 -9.28
N ARG A 487 15.27 31.87 -9.71
CA ARG A 487 16.19 32.63 -10.57
C ARG A 487 17.48 33.03 -9.85
N GLY A 488 17.46 33.14 -8.53
CA GLY A 488 18.66 33.36 -7.69
C GLY A 488 19.57 32.14 -7.57
N GLY A 489 19.21 30.98 -8.12
CA GLY A 489 20.05 29.76 -8.17
C GLY A 489 20.10 28.97 -6.86
N GLY A 490 19.25 29.27 -5.86
CA GLY A 490 19.26 28.60 -4.55
C GLY A 490 18.77 27.15 -4.59
N MET A 491 17.86 26.81 -5.55
CA MET A 491 17.30 25.47 -5.74
C MET A 491 17.37 25.05 -7.21
N ALA A 492 17.57 23.75 -7.43
CA ALA A 492 17.60 23.19 -8.78
C ALA A 492 16.20 23.16 -9.41
N LEU A 493 15.18 22.73 -8.67
CA LEU A 493 13.79 22.65 -9.11
C LEU A 493 12.86 23.18 -7.99
N PRO A 494 12.74 24.52 -7.81
CA PRO A 494 11.91 25.10 -6.78
C PRO A 494 10.42 24.91 -7.08
N VAL A 495 9.70 24.24 -6.18
CA VAL A 495 8.28 23.99 -6.29
C VAL A 495 7.55 24.74 -5.20
N PRO A 496 6.60 25.65 -5.54
CA PRO A 496 5.73 26.29 -4.55
C PRO A 496 4.69 25.31 -4.05
N ILE A 497 4.83 24.86 -2.80
CA ILE A 497 3.88 23.90 -2.19
C ILE A 497 2.68 24.64 -1.61
N GLY A 498 2.86 25.84 -1.04
CA GLY A 498 1.78 26.59 -0.46
C GLY A 498 2.22 27.58 0.62
N LYS A 499 1.26 27.95 1.50
CA LYS A 499 1.52 28.71 2.72
C LYS A 499 1.32 27.85 3.96
N THR A 500 2.14 28.08 4.98
CA THR A 500 1.94 27.48 6.32
C THR A 500 0.76 28.12 7.03
N ILE A 501 0.34 27.57 8.17
CA ILE A 501 -0.71 28.17 9.02
C ILE A 501 -0.28 29.56 9.51
N GLU A 502 1.01 29.75 9.76
CA GLU A 502 1.60 31.05 10.16
C GLU A 502 1.66 32.07 9.01
N GLY A 503 1.29 31.68 7.79
CA GLY A 503 1.27 32.54 6.60
C GLY A 503 2.56 32.53 5.77
N GLY A 504 3.63 31.90 6.27
CA GLY A 504 4.90 31.82 5.56
C GLY A 504 4.82 30.99 4.28
N VAL A 505 5.47 31.44 3.20
CA VAL A 505 5.53 30.70 1.93
C VAL A 505 6.42 29.48 2.06
N PHE A 506 5.92 28.32 1.63
CA PHE A 506 6.61 27.04 1.69
C PHE A 506 7.02 26.59 0.28
N ILE A 507 8.33 26.52 0.05
CA ILE A 507 8.94 26.15 -1.22
C ILE A 507 9.89 24.99 -0.95
N GLU A 508 9.86 23.98 -1.79
CA GLU A 508 10.76 22.84 -1.72
C GLU A 508 11.50 22.60 -3.04
N ASP A 509 12.66 22.00 -2.95
CA ASP A 509 13.45 21.62 -4.12
C ASP A 509 13.13 20.19 -4.54
N LEU A 510 12.42 20.02 -5.68
CA LEU A 510 12.07 18.69 -6.19
C LEU A 510 13.32 17.81 -6.43
N ALA A 511 14.45 18.40 -6.82
CA ALA A 511 15.70 17.67 -7.00
C ALA A 511 16.24 17.08 -5.68
N LYS A 512 15.92 17.69 -4.53
CA LYS A 512 16.27 17.18 -3.20
C LYS A 512 15.22 16.21 -2.67
N MET A 513 13.96 16.32 -3.06
CA MET A 513 12.84 15.47 -2.63
C MET A 513 12.94 13.98 -3.00
N PRO A 514 13.59 13.42 -3.89
CA PRO A 514 13.83 13.52 -5.34
C PRO A 514 12.59 13.21 -6.20
N HIS A 515 11.58 12.55 -5.63
CA HIS A 515 10.31 12.18 -6.27
C HIS A 515 9.16 12.55 -5.33
N LEU A 516 8.00 12.83 -5.90
CA LEU A 516 6.84 13.31 -5.18
C LEU A 516 5.60 12.47 -5.51
N LEU A 517 4.94 11.99 -4.47
CA LEU A 517 3.62 11.36 -4.58
C LEU A 517 2.54 12.37 -4.15
N VAL A 518 1.54 12.57 -5.00
CA VAL A 518 0.42 13.49 -4.76
C VAL A 518 -0.90 12.73 -4.80
N ALA A 519 -1.66 12.72 -3.71
CA ALA A 519 -2.92 11.99 -3.69
C ALA A 519 -4.00 12.73 -2.91
N GLY A 520 -5.28 12.48 -3.28
CA GLY A 520 -6.46 13.06 -2.62
C GLY A 520 -7.74 12.80 -3.39
N ALA A 521 -8.89 12.98 -2.75
CA ALA A 521 -10.19 12.78 -3.37
C ALA A 521 -10.46 13.80 -4.50
N THR A 522 -11.39 13.49 -5.37
CA THR A 522 -11.85 14.41 -6.41
C THR A 522 -12.36 15.71 -5.79
N GLY A 523 -11.95 16.86 -6.31
CA GLY A 523 -12.32 18.19 -5.79
C GLY A 523 -11.52 18.64 -4.56
N SER A 524 -10.55 17.86 -4.08
CA SER A 524 -9.70 18.24 -2.93
C SER A 524 -8.66 19.31 -3.24
N GLY A 525 -8.39 19.61 -4.53
CA GLY A 525 -7.38 20.56 -4.99
C GLY A 525 -6.12 19.93 -5.58
N LYS A 526 -6.07 18.57 -5.73
CA LYS A 526 -4.91 17.82 -6.27
C LYS A 526 -4.44 18.36 -7.63
N SER A 527 -5.34 18.43 -8.61
CA SER A 527 -4.99 18.87 -9.98
C SER A 527 -4.53 20.33 -9.99
N VAL A 528 -5.18 21.21 -9.23
CA VAL A 528 -4.75 22.60 -9.07
C VAL A 528 -3.34 22.68 -8.47
N GLY A 529 -3.04 21.85 -7.47
CA GLY A 529 -1.69 21.78 -6.87
C GLY A 529 -0.62 21.28 -7.86
N VAL A 530 -0.94 20.29 -8.72
CA VAL A 530 -0.02 19.84 -9.78
C VAL A 530 0.21 20.96 -10.78
N ASN A 531 -0.85 21.67 -11.21
CA ASN A 531 -0.74 22.81 -12.10
C ASN A 531 0.10 23.96 -11.48
N ALA A 532 -0.09 24.26 -10.21
CA ALA A 532 0.70 25.26 -9.49
C ALA A 532 2.19 24.88 -9.43
N MET A 533 2.53 23.60 -9.29
CA MET A 533 3.92 23.13 -9.37
C MET A 533 4.51 23.33 -10.76
N ILE A 534 3.78 22.95 -11.81
CA ILE A 534 4.24 23.11 -13.20
C ILE A 534 4.47 24.58 -13.52
N VAL A 535 3.46 25.42 -13.27
CA VAL A 535 3.55 26.88 -13.51
C VAL A 535 4.68 27.50 -12.68
N GLY A 536 4.83 27.12 -11.41
CA GLY A 536 5.94 27.57 -10.58
C GLY A 536 7.31 27.25 -11.19
N LEU A 537 7.49 26.05 -11.75
CA LEU A 537 8.73 25.66 -12.43
C LEU A 537 8.94 26.43 -13.73
N LEU A 538 7.87 26.76 -14.50
CA LEU A 538 7.94 27.58 -15.70
C LEU A 538 8.40 29.03 -15.41
N TYR A 539 8.02 29.58 -14.25
CA TYR A 539 8.49 30.89 -13.80
C TYR A 539 9.92 30.88 -13.25
N ALA A 540 10.40 29.71 -12.80
CA ALA A 540 11.68 29.59 -12.13
C ALA A 540 12.84 29.20 -13.04
N LYS A 541 12.59 28.41 -14.13
CA LYS A 541 13.63 27.75 -14.92
C LYS A 541 13.53 28.04 -16.40
N HIS A 542 14.70 28.13 -17.04
CA HIS A 542 14.84 28.29 -18.49
C HIS A 542 14.55 26.94 -19.18
N PRO A 543 13.96 26.93 -20.42
CA PRO A 543 13.69 25.70 -21.15
C PRO A 543 14.93 24.86 -21.49
N ALA A 544 16.12 25.46 -21.49
CA ALA A 544 17.37 24.72 -21.66
C ALA A 544 17.72 23.86 -20.42
N ASP A 545 17.23 24.23 -19.22
CA ASP A 545 17.57 23.58 -17.95
C ASP A 545 16.47 22.65 -17.45
N LEU A 546 15.25 22.72 -18.02
CA LEU A 546 14.09 21.95 -17.57
C LEU A 546 13.27 21.43 -18.74
N LYS A 547 12.87 20.16 -18.65
CA LYS A 547 11.94 19.50 -19.56
C LYS A 547 10.89 18.71 -18.80
N PHE A 548 9.71 18.55 -19.41
CA PHE A 548 8.60 17.76 -18.88
C PHE A 548 8.28 16.58 -19.79
N VAL A 549 8.04 15.42 -19.18
CA VAL A 549 7.34 14.30 -19.78
C VAL A 549 5.98 14.22 -19.10
N MET A 550 4.90 14.36 -19.86
CA MET A 550 3.55 14.44 -19.33
C MET A 550 2.71 13.25 -19.77
N ILE A 551 2.08 12.58 -18.80
CA ILE A 551 1.21 11.42 -19.01
C ILE A 551 -0.15 11.74 -18.40
N ASP A 552 -1.16 11.95 -19.25
CA ASP A 552 -2.55 12.26 -18.86
C ASP A 552 -3.53 11.35 -19.60
N PRO A 553 -3.85 10.18 -19.04
CA PRO A 553 -4.77 9.24 -19.69
C PRO A 553 -6.20 9.78 -19.89
N LYS A 554 -6.58 10.82 -19.14
CA LYS A 554 -7.93 11.42 -19.21
C LYS A 554 -8.06 12.55 -20.21
N LYS A 555 -6.97 13.10 -20.72
CA LYS A 555 -6.92 14.24 -21.68
C LYS A 555 -7.53 15.53 -21.11
N ILE A 556 -7.51 15.75 -19.81
CA ILE A 556 -8.25 16.85 -19.18
C ILE A 556 -7.31 17.82 -18.47
N GLU A 557 -6.40 17.30 -17.64
CA GLU A 557 -5.66 18.12 -16.68
C GLU A 557 -4.36 18.72 -17.27
N LEU A 558 -3.65 17.96 -18.11
CA LEU A 558 -2.34 18.36 -18.63
C LEU A 558 -2.35 18.75 -20.12
N ASN A 559 -3.48 18.63 -20.80
CA ASN A 559 -3.58 18.86 -22.24
C ASN A 559 -3.22 20.31 -22.68
N GLY A 560 -3.50 21.31 -21.84
CA GLY A 560 -3.14 22.72 -22.08
C GLY A 560 -1.62 22.92 -22.25
N TYR A 561 -0.79 22.07 -21.66
CA TYR A 561 0.67 22.13 -21.76
C TYR A 561 1.21 21.58 -23.08
N SER A 562 0.38 21.04 -23.97
CA SER A 562 0.79 20.68 -25.33
C SER A 562 1.37 21.89 -26.12
N ALA A 563 0.95 23.10 -25.75
CA ALA A 563 1.50 24.36 -26.29
C ALA A 563 3.01 24.54 -25.99
N LEU A 564 3.56 23.87 -24.97
CA LEU A 564 4.96 23.95 -24.57
C LEU A 564 5.91 23.07 -25.41
N LEU A 565 5.41 22.42 -26.50
CA LEU A 565 6.14 21.47 -27.33
C LEU A 565 7.57 21.93 -27.66
N ASN A 566 7.72 23.16 -28.13
CA ASN A 566 9.01 23.66 -28.64
C ASN A 566 9.97 24.15 -27.53
N HIS A 567 9.52 24.20 -26.28
CA HIS A 567 10.29 24.80 -25.19
C HIS A 567 10.58 23.81 -24.06
N PHE A 568 9.53 23.30 -23.43
CA PHE A 568 9.66 22.50 -22.22
C PHE A 568 9.30 21.02 -22.38
N SER A 569 8.84 20.58 -23.55
CA SER A 569 8.49 19.17 -23.71
C SER A 569 9.71 18.28 -23.94
N ALA A 570 9.70 17.11 -23.29
CA ALA A 570 10.53 15.97 -23.62
C ALA A 570 9.61 14.81 -24.02
N MET A 571 9.86 14.21 -25.17
CA MET A 571 9.05 13.14 -25.70
C MET A 571 9.92 12.12 -26.45
N PRO A 572 9.52 10.84 -26.50
CA PRO A 572 10.18 9.86 -27.35
C PRO A 572 10.18 10.30 -28.81
N GLU A 573 11.22 9.92 -29.56
CA GLU A 573 11.38 10.30 -30.98
C GLU A 573 10.22 9.82 -31.85
N ASP A 574 9.62 8.68 -31.49
CA ASP A 574 8.49 8.04 -32.18
C ASP A 574 7.11 8.41 -31.57
N ALA A 575 7.03 9.35 -30.64
CA ALA A 575 5.75 9.82 -30.10
C ALA A 575 5.13 10.91 -31.00
N GLU A 576 3.81 10.81 -31.21
CA GLU A 576 3.06 11.76 -32.04
C GLU A 576 2.64 13.02 -31.27
N GLU A 577 2.37 12.88 -29.95
CA GLU A 577 1.83 13.96 -29.11
C GLU A 577 2.76 14.26 -27.94
N PRO A 578 2.93 15.55 -27.54
CA PRO A 578 3.80 15.91 -26.40
C PRO A 578 3.24 15.50 -25.03
N VAL A 579 1.92 15.31 -24.92
CA VAL A 579 1.25 14.76 -23.74
C VAL A 579 0.74 13.37 -24.10
N ILE A 580 1.25 12.37 -23.41
CA ILE A 580 0.90 10.97 -23.67
C ILE A 580 -0.45 10.66 -23.07
N THR A 581 -1.38 10.27 -23.93
CA THR A 581 -2.78 10.04 -23.55
C THR A 581 -3.21 8.58 -23.66
N ASP A 582 -2.42 7.74 -24.33
CA ASP A 582 -2.68 6.32 -24.51
C ASP A 582 -2.02 5.53 -23.37
N PHE A 583 -2.81 4.67 -22.72
CA PHE A 583 -2.33 3.78 -21.65
C PHE A 583 -1.23 2.82 -22.12
N SER A 584 -1.32 2.31 -23.34
CA SER A 584 -0.33 1.38 -23.91
C SER A 584 1.02 2.06 -24.09
N GLN A 585 1.03 3.33 -24.49
CA GLN A 585 2.23 4.12 -24.68
C GLN A 585 2.86 4.59 -23.36
N ALA A 586 2.08 4.75 -22.28
CA ALA A 586 2.58 5.23 -20.99
C ALA A 586 3.73 4.37 -20.45
N ALA A 587 3.59 3.04 -20.51
CA ALA A 587 4.64 2.12 -20.09
C ALA A 587 5.89 2.22 -20.99
N ALA A 588 5.68 2.38 -22.29
CA ALA A 588 6.77 2.54 -23.26
C ALA A 588 7.55 3.85 -23.06
N VAL A 589 6.84 4.96 -22.77
CA VAL A 589 7.45 6.26 -22.44
C VAL A 589 8.26 6.18 -21.14
N LEU A 590 7.76 5.49 -20.12
CA LEU A 590 8.53 5.28 -18.89
C LEU A 590 9.81 4.47 -19.15
N ARG A 591 9.76 3.45 -20.01
CA ARG A 591 10.97 2.71 -20.47
C ARG A 591 11.91 3.58 -21.30
N SER A 592 11.38 4.50 -22.12
CA SER A 592 12.20 5.50 -22.81
C SER A 592 12.95 6.41 -21.82
N CYS A 593 12.27 6.83 -20.72
CA CYS A 593 12.94 7.58 -19.65
C CYS A 593 14.01 6.74 -18.91
N GLU A 594 13.83 5.41 -18.77
CA GLU A 594 14.86 4.53 -18.21
C GLU A 594 16.10 4.47 -19.12
N ARG A 595 15.91 4.37 -20.43
CA ARG A 595 17.05 4.40 -21.38
C ARG A 595 17.77 5.75 -21.36
N GLU A 596 17.04 6.85 -21.32
CA GLU A 596 17.65 8.18 -21.15
C GLU A 596 18.45 8.26 -19.84
N MET A 597 17.94 7.68 -18.77
CA MET A 597 18.65 7.58 -17.49
C MET A 597 19.97 6.81 -17.64
N GLU A 598 19.99 5.69 -18.35
CA GLU A 598 21.19 4.88 -18.62
C GLU A 598 22.21 5.66 -19.47
N ILE A 599 21.77 6.29 -20.57
CA ILE A 599 22.62 7.15 -21.40
C ILE A 599 23.27 8.26 -20.56
N ARG A 600 22.51 8.89 -19.68
CA ARG A 600 23.04 9.93 -18.79
C ARG A 600 24.06 9.38 -17.79
N TYR A 601 23.85 8.18 -17.26
CA TYR A 601 24.83 7.53 -16.39
C TYR A 601 26.15 7.28 -17.11
N ASP A 602 26.12 6.86 -18.36
CA ASP A 602 27.33 6.67 -19.19
C ASP A 602 28.06 8.01 -19.40
N LEU A 603 27.33 9.08 -19.74
CA LEU A 603 27.91 10.43 -19.89
C LEU A 603 28.52 10.95 -18.57
N LEU A 604 27.88 10.70 -17.42
CA LEU A 604 28.40 11.07 -16.10
C LEU A 604 29.66 10.26 -15.77
N ALA A 605 29.69 8.98 -16.11
CA ALA A 605 30.84 8.09 -15.89
C ALA A 605 32.04 8.52 -16.74
N GLU A 606 31.83 8.84 -18.03
CA GLU A 606 32.86 9.37 -18.92
C GLU A 606 33.43 10.71 -18.42
N ALA A 607 32.55 11.60 -17.94
CA ALA A 607 32.94 12.88 -17.34
C ALA A 607 33.61 12.74 -15.96
N GLY A 608 33.56 11.55 -15.32
CA GLY A 608 34.11 11.30 -14.01
C GLY A 608 33.40 12.09 -12.89
N VAL A 609 32.07 12.23 -12.96
CA VAL A 609 31.24 12.97 -11.99
C VAL A 609 30.16 12.11 -11.38
N ARG A 610 29.56 12.56 -10.25
CA ARG A 610 28.56 11.81 -9.51
C ARG A 610 27.11 12.27 -9.71
N GLY A 611 26.91 13.41 -10.39
CA GLY A 611 25.59 13.97 -10.56
C GLY A 611 25.53 15.04 -11.65
N ILE A 612 24.30 15.31 -12.08
CA ILE A 612 23.99 16.22 -13.18
C ILE A 612 24.51 17.65 -12.96
N THR A 613 24.47 18.17 -11.73
CA THR A 613 24.95 19.53 -11.43
C THR A 613 26.44 19.69 -11.74
N GLU A 614 27.25 18.77 -11.22
CA GLU A 614 28.70 18.77 -11.46
C GLU A 614 29.03 18.54 -12.94
N TYR A 615 28.24 17.69 -13.63
CA TYR A 615 28.38 17.44 -15.06
C TYR A 615 28.13 18.73 -15.88
N ASN A 616 27.02 19.41 -15.64
CA ASN A 616 26.68 20.65 -16.34
C ASN A 616 27.67 21.77 -16.05
N GLU A 617 28.20 21.88 -14.83
CA GLU A 617 29.28 22.81 -14.49
C GLU A 617 30.57 22.51 -15.30
N LYS A 618 30.97 21.25 -15.43
CA LYS A 618 32.12 20.85 -16.24
C LYS A 618 31.88 21.12 -17.73
N PHE A 619 30.67 20.83 -18.22
CA PHE A 619 30.28 21.11 -19.60
C PHE A 619 30.36 22.60 -19.92
N ALA A 620 29.75 23.46 -19.09
CA ALA A 620 29.79 24.92 -19.23
C ALA A 620 31.20 25.48 -19.17
N ALA A 621 32.07 24.87 -18.34
CA ALA A 621 33.48 25.23 -18.27
C ALA A 621 34.34 24.74 -19.49
N GLY A 622 33.72 24.06 -20.47
CA GLY A 622 34.40 23.50 -21.65
C GLY A 622 35.34 22.32 -21.35
N LYS A 623 35.27 21.74 -20.13
CA LYS A 623 36.19 20.67 -19.69
C LYS A 623 35.87 19.29 -20.26
N LEU A 624 34.75 19.15 -20.97
CA LEU A 624 34.32 17.88 -21.58
C LEU A 624 34.61 17.83 -23.08
N SER A 625 35.04 18.94 -23.71
CA SER A 625 35.31 19.00 -25.14
C SER A 625 36.43 18.05 -25.60
N ASP A 626 37.36 17.71 -24.71
CA ASP A 626 38.53 16.88 -25.02
C ASP A 626 38.28 15.36 -24.86
N LEU A 627 37.13 14.97 -24.31
CA LEU A 627 36.81 13.57 -24.04
C LEU A 627 36.22 12.79 -25.23
N GLY A 628 36.00 13.49 -26.38
CA GLY A 628 35.62 12.87 -27.68
C GLY A 628 34.22 12.24 -27.75
N GLY A 629 33.41 12.36 -26.71
CA GLY A 629 32.06 11.84 -26.65
C GLY A 629 31.00 12.86 -27.09
N ALA A 630 29.74 12.42 -27.26
CA ALA A 630 28.62 13.29 -27.59
C ALA A 630 28.11 14.06 -26.36
N HIS A 631 29.04 14.74 -25.62
CA HIS A 631 28.68 15.51 -24.46
C HIS A 631 27.78 16.68 -24.79
N ARG A 632 26.71 16.89 -24.05
CA ARG A 632 25.74 17.96 -24.21
C ARG A 632 25.31 18.49 -22.85
N HIS A 633 24.76 19.68 -22.81
CA HIS A 633 24.07 20.14 -21.61
C HIS A 633 22.86 19.22 -21.31
N LEU A 634 22.74 18.76 -20.07
CA LEU A 634 21.66 17.87 -19.63
C LEU A 634 20.60 18.66 -18.86
N PRO A 635 19.38 18.87 -19.42
CA PRO A 635 18.29 19.46 -18.66
C PRO A 635 17.80 18.51 -17.57
N TYR A 636 17.24 19.05 -16.50
CA TYR A 636 16.41 18.27 -15.60
C TYR A 636 15.14 17.81 -16.34
N ILE A 637 14.70 16.59 -16.10
CA ILE A 637 13.47 16.05 -16.67
C ILE A 637 12.51 15.75 -15.52
N VAL A 638 11.29 16.33 -15.56
CA VAL A 638 10.21 16.05 -14.62
C VAL A 638 9.14 15.24 -15.34
N VAL A 639 8.99 13.97 -14.92
CA VAL A 639 7.97 13.07 -15.44
C VAL A 639 6.73 13.21 -14.56
N ILE A 640 5.62 13.65 -15.13
CA ILE A 640 4.35 13.91 -14.44
C ILE A 640 3.31 12.92 -14.91
N VAL A 641 2.71 12.20 -13.97
CA VAL A 641 1.58 11.30 -14.19
C VAL A 641 0.39 11.86 -13.42
N ASP A 642 -0.67 12.32 -14.12
CA ASP A 642 -1.86 12.91 -13.45
C ASP A 642 -2.69 11.88 -12.70
N GLU A 643 -2.89 10.69 -13.28
CA GLU A 643 -3.68 9.65 -12.64
C GLU A 643 -2.99 8.27 -12.72
N LEU A 644 -2.22 7.97 -11.69
CA LEU A 644 -1.51 6.69 -11.58
C LEU A 644 -2.49 5.49 -11.52
N ALA A 645 -3.66 5.66 -10.90
CA ALA A 645 -4.62 4.58 -10.74
C ALA A 645 -5.06 4.00 -12.10
N ASP A 646 -5.27 4.84 -13.09
CA ASP A 646 -5.74 4.39 -14.39
C ASP A 646 -4.65 3.55 -15.12
N LEU A 647 -3.37 3.88 -14.94
CA LEU A 647 -2.25 3.09 -15.45
C LEU A 647 -2.10 1.76 -14.69
N MET A 648 -2.19 1.80 -13.35
CA MET A 648 -2.04 0.61 -12.51
C MET A 648 -3.21 -0.39 -12.69
N MET A 649 -4.40 0.08 -13.03
CA MET A 649 -5.55 -0.79 -13.28
C MET A 649 -5.47 -1.50 -14.65
N THR A 650 -4.76 -0.92 -15.61
CA THR A 650 -4.65 -1.43 -16.99
C THR A 650 -3.40 -2.31 -17.16
N SER A 651 -2.25 -1.85 -16.73
CA SER A 651 -0.94 -2.49 -17.00
C SER A 651 0.00 -2.41 -15.79
N ALA A 652 -0.48 -2.79 -14.59
CA ALA A 652 0.25 -2.63 -13.33
C ALA A 652 1.71 -3.09 -13.39
N LYS A 653 1.97 -4.30 -13.88
CA LYS A 653 3.34 -4.87 -13.92
C LYS A 653 4.29 -4.13 -14.88
N GLU A 654 3.76 -3.61 -15.98
CA GLU A 654 4.54 -2.91 -17.00
C GLU A 654 4.87 -1.48 -16.59
N VAL A 655 4.03 -0.87 -15.75
CA VAL A 655 4.17 0.50 -15.26
C VAL A 655 4.93 0.56 -13.94
N GLU A 656 4.66 -0.34 -13.00
CA GLU A 656 5.29 -0.34 -11.67
C GLU A 656 6.81 -0.55 -11.74
N ALA A 657 7.27 -1.45 -12.61
CA ALA A 657 8.70 -1.77 -12.71
C ALA A 657 9.55 -0.56 -13.19
N PRO A 658 9.22 0.13 -14.31
CA PRO A 658 9.92 1.35 -14.71
C PRO A 658 9.85 2.47 -13.65
N ILE A 659 8.68 2.71 -13.06
CA ILE A 659 8.53 3.71 -11.99
C ILE A 659 9.49 3.41 -10.82
N ALA A 660 9.54 2.16 -10.38
CA ALA A 660 10.41 1.77 -9.28
C ALA A 660 11.88 1.94 -9.62
N ARG A 661 12.30 1.58 -10.84
CA ARG A 661 13.69 1.70 -11.29
C ARG A 661 14.12 3.17 -11.42
N LEU A 662 13.28 4.00 -12.07
CA LEU A 662 13.51 5.44 -12.14
C LEU A 662 13.57 6.06 -10.74
N ALA A 663 12.65 5.72 -9.84
CA ALA A 663 12.62 6.26 -8.50
C ALA A 663 13.85 5.85 -7.64
N GLN A 664 14.48 4.72 -7.94
CA GLN A 664 15.71 4.27 -7.25
C GLN A 664 16.98 4.92 -7.78
N MET A 665 17.04 5.18 -9.08
CA MET A 665 18.30 5.51 -9.74
C MET A 665 18.33 6.90 -10.38
N ALA A 666 17.20 7.45 -10.82
CA ALA A 666 17.20 8.62 -11.71
C ALA A 666 17.58 9.95 -11.05
N ARG A 667 17.62 10.04 -9.72
CA ARG A 667 17.96 11.24 -8.97
C ARG A 667 19.30 11.85 -9.38
N ALA A 668 20.34 11.03 -9.52
CA ALA A 668 21.70 11.51 -9.81
C ALA A 668 21.82 12.12 -11.21
N VAL A 669 21.02 11.63 -12.16
CA VAL A 669 21.00 12.07 -13.56
C VAL A 669 19.95 13.14 -13.85
N GLY A 670 19.26 13.66 -12.81
CA GLY A 670 18.32 14.77 -12.93
C GLY A 670 16.98 14.41 -13.55
N ILE A 671 16.50 13.19 -13.38
CA ILE A 671 15.14 12.76 -13.77
C ILE A 671 14.31 12.54 -12.51
N HIS A 672 13.16 13.22 -12.42
CA HIS A 672 12.30 13.27 -11.25
C HIS A 672 10.87 12.90 -11.61
N LEU A 673 10.20 12.16 -10.72
CA LEU A 673 8.83 11.71 -10.92
C LEU A 673 7.88 12.47 -9.99
N VAL A 674 6.76 12.92 -10.56
CA VAL A 674 5.59 13.42 -9.82
C VAL A 674 4.41 12.51 -10.17
N LEU A 675 4.04 11.64 -9.25
CA LEU A 675 2.94 10.70 -9.43
C LEU A 675 1.71 11.20 -8.70
N ALA A 676 0.62 11.44 -9.43
CA ALA A 676 -0.62 11.89 -8.84
C ALA A 676 -1.71 10.83 -8.97
N THR A 677 -2.64 10.79 -8.00
CA THR A 677 -3.82 9.90 -8.05
C THR A 677 -4.99 10.44 -7.24
N GLN A 678 -6.20 10.23 -7.74
CA GLN A 678 -7.46 10.49 -7.03
C GLN A 678 -7.99 9.24 -6.31
N ARG A 679 -7.33 8.08 -6.50
CA ARG A 679 -7.72 6.79 -5.92
C ARG A 679 -6.58 6.24 -5.04
N PRO A 680 -6.46 6.70 -3.79
CA PRO A 680 -5.38 6.31 -2.90
C PRO A 680 -5.60 4.91 -2.29
N SER A 681 -5.73 3.88 -3.12
CA SER A 681 -5.82 2.49 -2.70
C SER A 681 -4.44 1.83 -2.60
N VAL A 682 -4.34 0.71 -1.89
CA VAL A 682 -3.10 -0.04 -1.72
C VAL A 682 -2.63 -0.67 -3.04
N ASP A 683 -3.57 -0.97 -3.95
CA ASP A 683 -3.29 -1.52 -5.28
C ASP A 683 -2.66 -0.47 -6.21
N VAL A 684 -2.91 0.82 -5.96
CA VAL A 684 -2.35 1.95 -6.72
C VAL A 684 -1.06 2.46 -6.07
N ILE A 685 -1.10 2.73 -4.77
CA ILE A 685 0.05 3.19 -3.98
C ILE A 685 0.67 1.99 -3.28
N THR A 686 1.41 1.20 -4.04
CA THR A 686 2.02 -0.05 -3.55
C THR A 686 3.14 0.22 -2.55
N GLY A 687 3.54 -0.82 -1.80
CA GLY A 687 4.68 -0.73 -0.89
C GLY A 687 6.00 -0.38 -1.60
N LEU A 688 6.15 -0.77 -2.87
CA LEU A 688 7.32 -0.47 -3.68
C LEU A 688 7.38 1.03 -4.05
N ILE A 689 6.24 1.62 -4.43
CA ILE A 689 6.12 3.06 -4.69
C ILE A 689 6.40 3.83 -3.40
N LYS A 690 5.75 3.48 -2.28
CA LYS A 690 5.96 4.17 -1.00
C LYS A 690 7.41 4.17 -0.50
N ALA A 691 8.13 3.08 -0.73
CA ALA A 691 9.53 2.95 -0.31
C ALA A 691 10.47 3.91 -1.07
N ASN A 692 10.12 4.26 -2.31
CA ASN A 692 10.95 5.10 -3.19
C ASN A 692 10.48 6.56 -3.29
N PHE A 693 9.29 6.88 -2.74
CA PHE A 693 8.72 8.22 -2.70
C PHE A 693 8.67 8.74 -1.24
N PRO A 694 9.77 9.31 -0.74
CA PRO A 694 9.84 9.81 0.63
C PRO A 694 9.04 11.09 0.85
N SER A 695 8.83 11.89 -0.21
CA SER A 695 8.04 13.11 -0.17
C SER A 695 6.63 12.85 -0.70
N ARG A 696 5.63 13.25 0.07
CA ARG A 696 4.23 12.96 -0.23
C ARG A 696 3.34 14.14 0.12
N MET A 697 2.37 14.40 -0.74
CA MET A 697 1.31 15.40 -0.55
C MET A 697 -0.03 14.67 -0.46
N ALA A 698 -0.68 14.77 0.69
CA ALA A 698 -2.02 14.24 0.88
C ALA A 698 -3.00 15.42 0.94
N TYR A 699 -3.80 15.58 -0.09
CA TYR A 699 -5.00 16.42 -0.07
C TYR A 699 -6.12 15.72 0.68
N GLN A 700 -7.27 16.39 0.86
CA GLN A 700 -8.40 15.80 1.55
C GLN A 700 -8.75 14.42 0.98
N THR A 701 -8.95 13.45 1.89
CA THR A 701 -9.35 12.08 1.56
C THR A 701 -10.72 11.75 2.16
N SER A 702 -11.40 10.77 1.57
CA SER A 702 -12.73 10.34 2.04
C SER A 702 -12.65 9.52 3.34
N SER A 703 -11.52 8.88 3.62
CA SER A 703 -11.38 8.00 4.78
C SER A 703 -9.99 8.11 5.44
N LYS A 704 -9.93 7.69 6.71
CA LYS A 704 -8.67 7.54 7.46
C LYS A 704 -7.76 6.45 6.87
N ILE A 705 -8.34 5.47 6.17
CA ILE A 705 -7.59 4.39 5.50
C ILE A 705 -6.83 4.98 4.32
N ASP A 706 -7.49 5.81 3.49
CA ASP A 706 -6.86 6.49 2.37
C ASP A 706 -5.72 7.40 2.83
N SER A 707 -5.94 8.17 3.92
CA SER A 707 -4.88 8.96 4.54
C SER A 707 -3.66 8.10 4.89
N ARG A 708 -3.87 6.94 5.56
CA ARG A 708 -2.78 6.02 5.90
C ARG A 708 -2.09 5.42 4.69
N THR A 709 -2.83 5.19 3.62
CA THR A 709 -2.25 4.68 2.37
C THR A 709 -1.27 5.68 1.78
N ILE A 710 -1.54 6.99 1.86
CA ILE A 710 -0.68 8.04 1.32
C ILE A 710 0.50 8.34 2.27
N ILE A 711 0.21 8.74 3.51
CA ILE A 711 1.18 9.34 4.46
C ILE A 711 1.51 8.46 5.66
N ASP A 712 1.16 7.17 5.61
CA ASP A 712 1.35 6.18 6.69
C ASP A 712 0.71 6.59 8.04
N GLY A 713 -0.10 7.66 8.05
CA GLY A 713 -0.78 8.24 9.21
C GLY A 713 -2.17 8.76 8.88
N GLY A 714 -2.98 9.00 9.92
CA GLY A 714 -4.26 9.72 9.77
C GLY A 714 -4.02 11.23 9.66
N GLY A 715 -5.06 11.98 9.25
CA GLY A 715 -5.08 13.44 9.23
C GLY A 715 -5.62 14.02 7.92
N ALA A 716 -5.38 13.37 6.77
CA ALA A 716 -5.87 13.88 5.49
C ALA A 716 -7.40 13.81 5.36
N GLN A 717 -8.07 12.93 6.08
CA GLN A 717 -9.54 12.90 6.14
C GLN A 717 -10.17 14.09 6.90
N GLN A 718 -9.35 14.81 7.67
CA GLN A 718 -9.76 15.98 8.47
C GLN A 718 -9.47 17.31 7.77
N LEU A 719 -8.88 17.27 6.59
CA LEU A 719 -8.61 18.44 5.77
C LEU A 719 -9.90 19.03 5.20
N VAL A 720 -9.85 20.31 4.91
CA VAL A 720 -11.03 21.10 4.54
C VAL A 720 -11.33 21.05 3.04
N GLY A 721 -10.39 20.53 2.24
CA GLY A 721 -10.45 20.55 0.77
C GLY A 721 -9.96 21.87 0.18
N ASN A 722 -10.22 22.11 -1.10
CA ASN A 722 -9.85 23.33 -1.83
C ASN A 722 -8.36 23.71 -1.68
N GLY A 723 -7.46 22.72 -1.76
CA GLY A 723 -6.03 22.95 -1.68
C GLY A 723 -5.42 22.78 -0.29
N ASP A 724 -6.22 22.57 0.76
CA ASP A 724 -5.71 22.20 2.08
C ASP A 724 -5.03 20.81 2.01
N LEU A 725 -3.79 20.70 2.44
CA LEU A 725 -2.98 19.53 2.28
C LEU A 725 -2.06 19.23 3.47
N LEU A 726 -1.67 17.99 3.61
CA LEU A 726 -0.55 17.54 4.44
C LEU A 726 0.65 17.23 3.56
N TYR A 727 1.72 17.94 3.77
CA TYR A 727 3.02 17.66 3.13
C TYR A 727 3.90 16.86 4.09
N MET A 728 4.41 15.74 3.61
CA MET A 728 5.34 14.88 4.35
C MET A 728 6.66 14.76 3.59
N ASN A 729 7.78 14.97 4.29
CA ASN A 729 9.12 14.69 3.78
C ASN A 729 9.89 13.90 4.84
N GLY A 730 10.09 12.61 4.58
CA GLY A 730 10.59 11.65 5.57
C GLY A 730 9.66 11.54 6.79
N SER A 731 10.13 11.93 7.96
CA SER A 731 9.33 11.92 9.20
C SER A 731 8.64 13.25 9.52
N ARG A 732 8.97 14.31 8.79
CA ARG A 732 8.42 15.66 9.03
C ARG A 732 7.10 15.80 8.28
N MET A 733 6.05 16.23 8.96
CA MET A 733 4.74 16.48 8.39
C MET A 733 4.32 17.93 8.70
N SER A 734 3.86 18.64 7.68
CA SER A 734 3.37 20.01 7.78
C SER A 734 2.01 20.15 7.12
N ARG A 735 1.09 20.90 7.71
CA ARG A 735 -0.17 21.29 7.07
C ARG A 735 0.05 22.59 6.32
N LEU A 736 -0.37 22.62 5.07
CA LEU A 736 -0.17 23.76 4.17
C LEU A 736 -1.47 24.05 3.42
N GLN A 737 -1.67 25.31 3.05
CA GLN A 737 -2.67 25.69 2.05
C GLN A 737 -1.97 25.82 0.71
N GLY A 738 -2.28 24.92 -0.23
CA GLY A 738 -1.76 24.93 -1.60
C GLY A 738 -2.21 26.16 -2.39
N PRO A 739 -1.36 26.68 -3.28
CA PRO A 739 -1.70 27.84 -4.07
C PRO A 739 -2.71 27.49 -5.16
N PHE A 740 -3.63 28.40 -5.43
CA PHE A 740 -4.62 28.29 -6.49
C PHE A 740 -4.11 28.95 -7.78
N VAL A 741 -4.27 28.26 -8.88
CA VAL A 741 -4.11 28.76 -10.26
C VAL A 741 -5.31 28.28 -11.07
N SER A 742 -5.91 29.17 -11.84
CA SER A 742 -7.03 28.86 -12.72
C SER A 742 -6.54 28.26 -14.05
N VAL A 743 -7.44 27.62 -14.78
CA VAL A 743 -7.14 27.08 -16.12
C VAL A 743 -6.79 28.22 -17.09
N ASP A 744 -7.51 29.34 -17.00
CA ASP A 744 -7.25 30.52 -17.84
C ASP A 744 -5.84 31.10 -17.61
N GLU A 745 -5.36 31.11 -16.37
CA GLU A 745 -3.99 31.51 -16.05
C GLU A 745 -2.96 30.53 -16.61
N VAL A 746 -3.21 29.22 -16.51
CA VAL A 746 -2.36 28.17 -17.10
C VAL A 746 -2.25 28.36 -18.62
N ASP A 747 -3.38 28.55 -19.29
CA ASP A 747 -3.44 28.74 -20.73
C ASP A 747 -2.76 30.06 -21.15
N ALA A 748 -2.90 31.12 -20.38
CA ALA A 748 -2.22 32.38 -20.64
C ALA A 748 -0.68 32.26 -20.55
N VAL A 749 -0.19 31.55 -19.51
CA VAL A 749 1.25 31.30 -19.32
C VAL A 749 1.79 30.39 -20.43
N ALA A 750 1.11 29.26 -20.73
CA ALA A 750 1.51 28.34 -21.80
C ALA A 750 1.50 29.01 -23.18
N GLY A 751 0.46 29.81 -23.45
CA GLY A 751 0.33 30.61 -24.70
C GLY A 751 1.43 31.65 -24.85
N PHE A 752 1.79 32.37 -23.77
CA PHE A 752 2.90 33.32 -23.78
C PHE A 752 4.24 32.63 -24.14
N ILE A 753 4.50 31.46 -23.55
CA ILE A 753 5.70 30.69 -23.83
C ILE A 753 5.69 30.16 -25.29
N ALA A 754 4.55 29.63 -25.74
CA ALA A 754 4.38 29.06 -27.08
C ALA A 754 4.55 30.11 -28.21
N ALA A 755 4.22 31.38 -27.93
CA ALA A 755 4.38 32.50 -28.89
C ALA A 755 5.84 32.84 -29.17
N GLN A 756 6.78 32.35 -28.42
CA GLN A 756 8.23 32.56 -28.61
C GLN A 756 8.80 31.51 -29.56
N GLY A 757 9.93 31.82 -30.19
CA GLY A 757 10.67 30.85 -31.00
C GLY A 757 11.36 29.81 -30.14
N GLY A 758 11.07 28.51 -30.32
CA GLY A 758 11.67 27.43 -29.58
C GLY A 758 12.62 26.54 -30.36
N ALA A 759 13.42 25.72 -29.68
CA ALA A 759 14.37 24.79 -30.27
C ALA A 759 13.74 23.46 -30.72
N GLY A 760 12.48 23.26 -30.46
CA GLY A 760 11.81 21.96 -30.61
C GLY A 760 11.83 21.13 -29.30
N PRO A 761 11.14 19.99 -29.26
CA PRO A 761 11.11 19.09 -28.10
C PRO A 761 12.49 18.49 -27.84
N TYR A 762 12.74 18.13 -26.58
CA TYR A 762 13.86 17.29 -26.23
C TYR A 762 13.50 15.83 -26.56
N LEU A 763 14.27 15.25 -27.52
CA LEU A 763 14.00 13.89 -27.96
C LEU A 763 14.59 12.88 -26.97
N LEU A 764 13.73 12.01 -26.45
CA LEU A 764 14.09 10.83 -25.67
C LEU A 764 14.31 9.64 -26.62
N PRO A 765 15.02 8.59 -26.19
CA PRO A 765 15.12 7.35 -26.98
C PRO A 765 13.74 6.83 -27.41
N PRO A 766 13.60 6.23 -28.61
CA PRO A 766 12.32 5.76 -29.12
C PRO A 766 11.65 4.77 -28.16
N MET A 767 10.32 4.68 -28.17
CA MET A 767 9.55 3.81 -27.28
C MET A 767 9.82 2.34 -27.54
N GLU A 768 9.88 1.95 -28.80
CA GLU A 768 10.34 0.63 -29.22
C GLU A 768 11.84 0.69 -29.50
N PRO A 769 12.66 -0.23 -28.97
CA PRO A 769 14.02 -0.33 -29.48
C PRO A 769 13.89 -0.61 -30.96
N GLU A 770 14.50 0.23 -31.80
CA GLU A 770 14.75 -0.17 -33.19
C GLU A 770 15.35 -1.58 -33.08
N ALA A 771 14.69 -2.57 -33.70
CA ALA A 771 15.37 -3.83 -34.00
C ALA A 771 16.64 -3.39 -34.69
N GLU A 772 17.82 -3.62 -34.07
CA GLU A 772 19.12 -3.32 -34.68
C GLU A 772 19.06 -3.92 -36.07
N VAL A 773 18.73 -3.09 -37.08
CA VAL A 773 18.92 -3.47 -38.47
C VAL A 773 20.43 -3.37 -38.67
N PRO A 774 21.15 -4.49 -38.81
CA PRO A 774 22.56 -4.43 -39.09
C PRO A 774 22.71 -3.63 -40.40
N ASP A 775 23.42 -2.51 -40.34
CA ASP A 775 23.73 -1.63 -41.47
C ASP A 775 24.38 -2.50 -42.55
N GLY A 776 23.62 -2.85 -43.62
CA GLY A 776 24.12 -3.57 -44.78
C GLY A 776 23.49 -4.93 -45.11
N ALA A 777 22.18 -5.10 -45.05
CA ALA A 777 21.56 -6.30 -45.64
C ALA A 777 20.30 -6.01 -46.46
N ALA A 778 20.53 -5.50 -47.64
CA ALA A 778 19.66 -5.89 -48.76
C ALA A 778 20.04 -7.30 -49.20
N GLY A 779 19.25 -8.29 -48.78
CA GLY A 779 19.31 -9.66 -49.28
C GLY A 779 20.30 -10.56 -48.58
N ASN A 780 19.85 -11.23 -47.47
CA ASN A 780 19.91 -12.69 -47.29
C ASN A 780 19.45 -12.99 -45.86
N VAL A 781 18.42 -13.79 -45.71
CA VAL A 781 17.99 -14.43 -44.47
C VAL A 781 19.13 -15.35 -43.98
N SER A 782 19.87 -14.91 -42.96
CA SER A 782 20.66 -15.74 -42.06
C SER A 782 20.88 -14.96 -40.78
N GLY A 783 19.83 -14.94 -39.94
CA GLY A 783 19.96 -14.62 -38.51
C GLY A 783 20.92 -15.64 -37.89
N ASP A 784 21.79 -15.15 -37.00
CA ASP A 784 22.78 -15.96 -36.28
C ASP A 784 22.06 -17.12 -35.60
N VAL A 785 22.14 -18.30 -36.24
CA VAL A 785 21.52 -19.52 -35.75
C VAL A 785 22.27 -19.92 -34.49
N ASP A 786 21.57 -20.12 -33.38
CA ASP A 786 22.21 -20.51 -32.11
C ASP A 786 23.03 -21.76 -32.32
N GLU A 787 24.27 -21.82 -31.80
CA GLU A 787 25.18 -22.94 -31.89
C GLU A 787 24.54 -24.31 -31.54
N LEU A 788 23.47 -24.27 -30.72
CA LEU A 788 22.72 -25.46 -30.31
C LEU A 788 21.48 -25.73 -31.18
N PHE A 789 21.28 -25.01 -32.26
CA PHE A 789 20.08 -25.14 -33.12
C PHE A 789 19.93 -26.56 -33.69
N GLU A 790 20.98 -27.10 -34.27
CA GLU A 790 20.93 -28.45 -34.83
C GLU A 790 20.68 -29.53 -33.76
N GLU A 791 21.32 -29.36 -32.60
CA GLU A 791 21.14 -30.30 -31.48
C GLU A 791 19.73 -30.19 -30.92
N ALA A 792 19.19 -29.00 -30.84
CA ALA A 792 17.80 -28.72 -30.43
C ALA A 792 16.80 -29.32 -31.42
N ALA A 793 17.03 -29.21 -32.73
CA ALA A 793 16.24 -29.78 -33.79
C ALA A 793 16.20 -31.32 -33.66
N ARG A 794 17.36 -31.96 -33.51
CA ARG A 794 17.45 -33.41 -33.30
C ARG A 794 16.74 -33.88 -32.03
N VAL A 795 16.85 -33.13 -30.93
CA VAL A 795 16.16 -33.46 -29.67
C VAL A 795 14.65 -33.39 -29.83
N ILE A 796 14.12 -32.33 -30.50
CA ILE A 796 12.69 -32.15 -30.72
C ILE A 796 12.13 -33.17 -31.68
N VAL A 797 12.78 -33.44 -32.83
CA VAL A 797 12.33 -34.42 -33.81
C VAL A 797 12.36 -35.85 -33.23
N ARG A 798 13.43 -36.21 -32.50
CA ARG A 798 13.50 -37.50 -31.80
C ARG A 798 12.42 -37.70 -30.76
N SER A 799 12.04 -36.62 -30.04
CA SER A 799 11.05 -36.66 -28.97
C SER A 799 9.62 -36.45 -29.46
N GLN A 800 9.44 -36.01 -30.71
CA GLN A 800 8.17 -35.60 -31.30
C GLN A 800 7.37 -34.66 -30.40
N GLN A 801 8.07 -33.67 -29.75
CA GLN A 801 7.49 -32.75 -28.83
C GLN A 801 8.22 -31.40 -28.85
N GLY A 802 7.60 -30.36 -29.42
CA GLY A 802 8.10 -28.97 -29.47
C GLY A 802 7.91 -28.24 -28.15
N SER A 803 8.73 -28.54 -27.15
CA SER A 803 8.58 -28.02 -25.79
C SER A 803 9.84 -27.34 -25.30
N VAL A 804 9.70 -26.05 -24.86
CA VAL A 804 10.79 -25.27 -24.22
C VAL A 804 11.36 -26.02 -23.02
N SER A 805 10.52 -26.62 -22.19
CA SER A 805 10.92 -27.41 -21.02
C SER A 805 11.72 -28.66 -21.36
N LEU A 806 11.48 -29.24 -22.54
CA LEU A 806 12.26 -30.40 -23.05
C LEU A 806 13.69 -29.97 -23.37
N LEU A 807 13.85 -28.86 -24.12
CA LEU A 807 15.16 -28.31 -24.47
C LEU A 807 15.95 -27.87 -23.24
N GLN A 808 15.33 -27.18 -22.29
CA GLN A 808 15.98 -26.80 -21.03
C GLN A 808 16.59 -28.00 -20.32
N ARG A 809 15.84 -29.11 -20.23
CA ARG A 809 16.27 -30.31 -19.52
C ARG A 809 17.30 -31.11 -20.27
N LYS A 810 17.21 -31.17 -21.61
CA LYS A 810 18.08 -31.99 -22.45
C LYS A 810 19.40 -31.31 -22.79
N LEU A 811 19.34 -29.99 -23.06
CA LEU A 811 20.52 -29.20 -23.45
C LEU A 811 21.12 -28.42 -22.27
N SER A 812 20.50 -28.48 -21.09
CA SER A 812 20.94 -27.76 -19.89
C SER A 812 21.05 -26.25 -20.08
N VAL A 813 20.17 -25.65 -20.88
CA VAL A 813 20.13 -24.22 -21.20
C VAL A 813 19.07 -23.49 -20.36
N GLY A 814 19.23 -22.17 -20.19
CA GLY A 814 18.25 -21.33 -19.51
C GLY A 814 16.93 -21.20 -20.29
N TYR A 815 15.83 -20.78 -19.61
CA TYR A 815 14.50 -20.68 -20.23
C TYR A 815 14.48 -19.80 -21.47
N THR A 816 15.10 -18.61 -21.40
CA THR A 816 15.13 -17.64 -22.49
C THR A 816 15.84 -18.20 -23.73
N ARG A 817 17.00 -18.89 -23.57
CA ARG A 817 17.72 -19.50 -24.69
C ARG A 817 16.94 -20.67 -25.28
N ALA A 818 16.28 -21.49 -24.44
CA ALA A 818 15.44 -22.59 -24.90
C ALA A 818 14.19 -22.10 -25.66
N ALA A 819 13.59 -20.97 -25.23
CA ALA A 819 12.46 -20.35 -25.93
C ALA A 819 12.89 -19.84 -27.32
N ARG A 820 14.03 -19.10 -27.39
CA ARG A 820 14.59 -18.62 -28.66
C ARG A 820 14.94 -19.76 -29.63
N LEU A 821 15.46 -20.86 -29.13
CA LEU A 821 15.72 -22.05 -29.94
C LEU A 821 14.43 -22.66 -30.52
N VAL A 822 13.35 -22.69 -29.73
CA VAL A 822 12.04 -23.20 -30.25
C VAL A 822 11.47 -22.23 -31.29
N ASP A 823 11.65 -20.92 -31.14
CA ASP A 823 11.20 -19.91 -32.11
C ASP A 823 12.02 -20.02 -33.43
N GLN A 824 13.34 -20.21 -33.38
CA GLN A 824 14.18 -20.50 -34.55
C GLN A 824 13.79 -21.80 -35.25
N LEU A 825 13.37 -22.83 -34.49
CA LEU A 825 12.87 -24.09 -35.05
C LEU A 825 11.49 -23.94 -35.71
N GLU A 826 10.68 -22.97 -35.28
CA GLU A 826 9.43 -22.59 -35.96
C GLU A 826 9.72 -21.85 -37.26
N GLU A 827 10.63 -20.87 -37.28
CA GLU A 827 11.05 -20.20 -38.51
C GLU A 827 11.64 -21.15 -39.54
N ALA A 828 12.35 -22.17 -39.07
CA ALA A 828 12.91 -23.24 -39.93
C ALA A 828 11.87 -24.27 -40.38
N GLY A 829 10.59 -24.16 -39.95
CA GLY A 829 9.53 -25.10 -40.32
C GLY A 829 9.64 -26.49 -39.68
N ILE A 830 10.43 -26.62 -38.60
CA ILE A 830 10.62 -27.91 -37.88
C ILE A 830 9.51 -28.11 -36.85
N VAL A 831 9.00 -27.04 -36.25
CA VAL A 831 7.86 -27.06 -35.35
C VAL A 831 6.78 -26.10 -35.83
N GLY A 832 5.54 -26.37 -35.49
CA GLY A 832 4.39 -25.53 -35.80
C GLY A 832 4.23 -24.35 -34.88
N ALA A 833 3.29 -23.46 -35.24
CA ALA A 833 3.01 -22.22 -34.50
C ALA A 833 2.60 -22.45 -33.02
N PHE A 834 2.79 -21.43 -32.21
CA PHE A 834 2.47 -21.44 -30.78
C PHE A 834 0.97 -21.54 -30.52
N GLU A 835 0.49 -22.60 -29.90
CA GLU A 835 -0.91 -22.88 -29.54
C GLU A 835 -1.15 -22.76 -28.00
N GLY A 836 -0.69 -21.70 -27.37
CA GLY A 836 -0.90 -21.44 -25.94
C GLY A 836 -0.06 -22.37 -25.02
N SER A 837 -0.67 -23.02 -24.02
CA SER A 837 0.06 -23.80 -22.99
C SER A 837 0.49 -25.22 -23.45
N LYS A 838 0.18 -25.60 -24.66
CA LYS A 838 0.54 -26.92 -25.21
C LYS A 838 1.92 -26.91 -25.87
N ALA A 839 2.59 -28.03 -25.89
CA ALA A 839 3.80 -28.20 -26.69
C ALA A 839 3.49 -28.03 -28.19
N ARG A 840 4.34 -27.33 -28.96
CA ARG A 840 4.16 -27.11 -30.39
C ARG A 840 4.21 -28.43 -31.14
N ALA A 841 3.43 -28.55 -32.18
CA ALA A 841 3.45 -29.72 -33.04
C ALA A 841 4.79 -29.83 -33.77
N VAL A 842 5.36 -31.03 -33.89
CA VAL A 842 6.58 -31.27 -34.66
C VAL A 842 6.17 -31.60 -36.10
N LEU A 843 6.63 -30.81 -37.06
CA LEU A 843 6.26 -30.93 -38.47
C LEU A 843 7.13 -31.94 -39.21
N VAL A 844 8.35 -32.21 -38.70
CA VAL A 844 9.30 -33.16 -39.30
C VAL A 844 9.15 -34.54 -38.64
N PRO A 845 8.74 -35.56 -39.39
CA PRO A 845 8.36 -36.85 -38.82
C PRO A 845 9.57 -37.76 -38.45
N SER A 846 10.76 -37.53 -39.01
CA SER A 846 11.92 -38.38 -38.76
C SER A 846 13.27 -37.63 -38.78
N GLU A 847 14.29 -38.17 -38.07
CA GLU A 847 15.67 -37.62 -38.09
C GLU A 847 16.27 -37.63 -39.51
N GLY A 848 15.98 -38.60 -40.35
CA GLY A 848 16.47 -38.65 -41.73
C GLY A 848 15.90 -37.56 -42.64
N GLU A 849 14.70 -37.04 -42.32
CA GLU A 849 14.07 -35.92 -43.02
C GLU A 849 14.60 -34.58 -42.53
N LEU A 850 14.87 -34.48 -41.22
CA LEU A 850 15.58 -33.38 -40.62
C LEU A 850 17.00 -33.19 -41.23
N GLU A 851 17.77 -34.24 -41.37
CA GLU A 851 19.12 -34.15 -41.97
C GLU A 851 19.06 -33.69 -43.42
N ARG A 852 18.06 -34.16 -44.22
CA ARG A 852 17.87 -33.68 -45.60
C ARG A 852 17.50 -32.17 -45.64
N MET A 853 16.70 -31.69 -44.69
CA MET A 853 16.36 -30.27 -44.55
C MET A 853 17.60 -29.43 -44.16
N LEU A 854 18.38 -29.89 -43.18
CA LEU A 854 19.59 -29.18 -42.75
C LEU A 854 20.70 -29.13 -43.82
N HIS A 855 20.76 -30.14 -44.72
CA HIS A 855 21.75 -30.19 -45.81
C HIS A 855 21.22 -29.67 -47.16
N GLY A 856 20.02 -29.10 -47.23
CA GLY A 856 19.53 -28.34 -48.40
C GLY A 856 19.04 -29.22 -49.58
N GLU A 857 18.66 -30.49 -49.37
CA GLU A 857 18.30 -31.45 -50.43
C GLU A 857 16.80 -31.63 -50.67
N THR A 858 15.90 -30.79 -50.16
CA THR A 858 14.46 -30.97 -50.42
C THR A 858 13.66 -29.69 -50.56
N ALA A 859 13.06 -29.50 -51.73
CA ALA A 859 11.90 -28.62 -51.88
C ALA A 859 10.68 -29.23 -51.15
N LEU A 860 9.95 -28.44 -50.39
CA LEU A 860 8.69 -28.84 -49.73
C LEU A 860 7.67 -29.37 -50.75
N PRO A 861 6.95 -30.44 -50.50
CA PRO A 861 5.79 -30.79 -51.29
C PRO A 861 4.67 -29.79 -50.98
N ASP A 862 4.08 -29.20 -52.03
CA ASP A 862 2.87 -28.39 -51.96
C ASP A 862 1.79 -29.17 -51.23
N LEU A 863 1.37 -28.70 -50.08
CA LEU A 863 0.15 -29.15 -49.42
C LEU A 863 -1.02 -28.30 -49.95
N ASP A 864 -1.64 -28.83 -51.00
CA ASP A 864 -3.02 -28.46 -51.36
C ASP A 864 -4.01 -28.86 -50.26
N VAL A 865 -4.88 -27.85 -49.93
CA VAL A 865 -6.12 -27.83 -49.16
C VAL A 865 -5.99 -27.18 -47.75
#